data_7e5175525849a6bf8d3966e04ad54fcb
#
_entry.id   7e5175525849a6bf8d3966e04ad54fcb
#
_cell.length_a   1.000
_cell.length_b   1.000
_cell.length_c   1.000
_cell.angle_alpha   90.00
_cell.angle_beta   90.00
_cell.angle_gamma   90.00
#
_symmetry.space_group_name_H-M   'P 1'
#
loop_
_entity.id
_entity.type
_entity.pdbx_description
1 polymer ?
#
loop_
_entity_poly.entity_id
_entity_poly.type
_entity_poly.pdbx_seq_one_letter_code
_entity_poly.pdbx_strand_id
1 'polypeptide(L)'
;MKLEEKYIGKYSKMKIDMKKIIFIGFIILFSISCNTEKQDLKSNDNIQLIDLIERVEPPNWWVGMKTKNLQILVYGNSINDLIPKISNSNIELTSFDKVKNENYLFLNISISENAKPDEVEIDFYKNNVVVDRYIFSLLNREKNASNVEGFNSSDVMYLITPDRFANGDSTNDDIKSMFERPNRDYNRGLHGGDIKGIINHLDYIKDLGFTTVWLNPVLENNMKKSSYHGYSTTDYYKVDPRFGSNELFQELSISAKEKGIKLVMDLIPNHCGSEHWFFKDPPMDNWFNNQSGFKQTSHRRETVQDIYASEIDKREHADGWFVETMPDLNQKNQKMSKYLIQNTLWWIEYARLSGIRVDTYPYSDKDFMSDWTFAVMDEYPNFNIVGEEWSDNPIVISYWQKDKINHDGYVSYLPTLMDFPLQISFTEALLDDFSWGKGFIKPYKTLASDFLYPNPNNLLIFPDNHDMTRFFTQVNNDIDLFKMGIVYYSTMRGIPQFYYGTEILMNSDENPGDHGLIRTEFPGGWPDHSKNAFTGDGLSYNERQTQLFFKEILNWRKDNEVIHNGKLIQFAPKGGIYSFFRILNNKMVWVIFNRNNSPETLETSRFDELIENYEIAFDIINKKKVSISEKIIINAKSALILEIE
;
A
#
# COMPACT_ATOMS: atom_id res chain seq x y z
N MET A 1 -55.67 27.06 17.98
CA MET A 1 -54.86 26.24 18.89
C MET A 1 -55.63 25.07 19.54
N LYS A 2 -56.69 24.58 18.94
CA LYS A 2 -57.48 23.40 19.39
C LYS A 2 -57.81 22.39 18.27
N LEU A 3 -57.21 22.52 17.11
CA LEU A 3 -57.43 21.63 15.97
C LEU A 3 -56.21 20.77 15.59
N GLU A 4 -55.03 21.07 16.14
CA GLU A 4 -53.81 20.29 15.83
C GLU A 4 -53.57 19.05 16.73
N GLU A 5 -54.08 19.09 17.96
CA GLU A 5 -53.92 17.95 18.90
C GLU A 5 -54.77 16.71 18.55
N LYS A 6 -55.79 16.85 17.69
CA LYS A 6 -56.68 15.75 17.33
C LYS A 6 -56.15 14.88 16.19
N TYR A 7 -55.11 15.35 15.44
CA TYR A 7 -54.51 14.61 14.34
C TYR A 7 -53.28 13.81 14.74
N ILE A 8 -52.53 14.24 15.75
CA ILE A 8 -51.31 13.57 16.21
C ILE A 8 -51.64 12.26 16.97
N GLY A 9 -52.72 12.22 17.72
CA GLY A 9 -53.16 11.02 18.46
C GLY A 9 -53.63 9.86 17.59
N LYS A 10 -54.04 10.11 16.35
CA LYS A 10 -54.56 9.08 15.44
C LYS A 10 -53.46 8.37 14.66
N TYR A 11 -52.36 9.07 14.39
CA TYR A 11 -51.22 8.48 13.69
C TYR A 11 -50.32 7.60 14.58
N SER A 12 -50.25 7.89 15.89
CA SER A 12 -49.46 7.08 16.83
C SER A 12 -50.10 5.71 17.12
N LYS A 13 -51.47 5.66 17.14
CA LYS A 13 -52.20 4.38 17.30
C LYS A 13 -52.12 3.48 16.06
N MET A 14 -52.08 4.04 14.86
CA MET A 14 -51.99 3.29 13.62
C MET A 14 -50.58 2.67 13.42
N LYS A 15 -49.51 3.32 13.93
CA LYS A 15 -48.13 2.76 13.87
C LYS A 15 -47.94 1.55 14.81
N ILE A 16 -48.63 1.49 15.94
CA ILE A 16 -48.49 0.37 16.88
C ILE A 16 -49.19 -0.88 16.33
N ASP A 17 -50.33 -0.73 15.67
CA ASP A 17 -51.08 -1.85 15.09
C ASP A 17 -50.39 -2.46 13.85
N MET A 18 -49.71 -1.64 13.04
CA MET A 18 -48.93 -2.15 11.87
C MET A 18 -47.70 -2.98 12.28
N LYS A 19 -47.05 -2.65 13.40
CA LYS A 19 -45.92 -3.46 13.92
C LYS A 19 -46.39 -4.83 14.46
N LYS A 20 -47.56 -4.90 15.03
CA LYS A 20 -48.17 -6.15 15.51
C LYS A 20 -48.62 -7.07 14.36
N ILE A 21 -49.13 -6.51 13.27
CA ILE A 21 -49.53 -7.28 12.08
C ILE A 21 -48.31 -7.83 11.35
N ILE A 22 -47.19 -7.11 11.25
CA ILE A 22 -45.95 -7.58 10.65
C ILE A 22 -45.31 -8.66 11.51
N PHE A 23 -45.36 -8.59 12.84
CA PHE A 23 -44.81 -9.59 13.74
C PHE A 23 -45.61 -10.91 13.71
N ILE A 24 -46.94 -10.86 13.56
CA ILE A 24 -47.79 -12.05 13.41
C ILE A 24 -47.64 -12.66 12.01
N GLY A 25 -47.46 -11.84 10.97
CA GLY A 25 -47.13 -12.34 9.62
C GLY A 25 -45.80 -13.09 9.52
N PHE A 26 -44.77 -12.66 10.26
CA PHE A 26 -43.46 -13.32 10.31
C PHE A 26 -43.51 -14.64 11.10
N ILE A 27 -44.29 -14.74 12.13
CA ILE A 27 -44.47 -16.01 12.91
C ILE A 27 -45.26 -17.04 12.10
N ILE A 28 -46.22 -16.62 11.27
CA ILE A 28 -47.01 -17.57 10.43
C ILE A 28 -46.20 -18.03 9.22
N LEU A 29 -45.24 -17.25 8.69
CA LEU A 29 -44.33 -17.68 7.62
C LEU A 29 -43.25 -18.66 8.13
N PHE A 30 -42.89 -18.62 9.41
CA PHE A 30 -41.96 -19.61 10.01
C PHE A 30 -42.61 -20.95 10.39
N SER A 31 -43.95 -21.03 10.49
CA SER A 31 -44.67 -22.23 10.85
C SER A 31 -45.20 -23.04 9.65
N ILE A 32 -45.04 -22.59 8.41
CA ILE A 32 -45.40 -23.31 7.18
C ILE A 32 -44.19 -23.95 6.47
N SER A 33 -42.96 -23.67 6.93
CA SER A 33 -41.73 -24.24 6.36
C SER A 33 -41.24 -25.53 7.02
N CYS A 34 -42.02 -26.18 7.87
CA CYS A 34 -41.66 -27.42 8.51
C CYS A 34 -42.71 -28.51 8.26
N ASN A 35 -42.86 -28.94 7.01
CA ASN A 35 -43.43 -30.23 6.65
C ASN A 35 -43.17 -30.51 5.16
N THR A 36 -41.94 -30.74 4.79
CA THR A 36 -41.55 -31.61 3.69
C THR A 36 -40.74 -32.73 4.32
N GLU A 37 -41.30 -33.93 4.26
CA GLU A 37 -40.63 -35.13 4.66
C GLU A 37 -39.28 -35.23 3.97
N LYS A 38 -38.21 -35.02 4.75
CA LYS A 38 -36.88 -35.50 4.39
C LYS A 38 -36.93 -37.01 4.54
N GLN A 39 -36.95 -37.73 3.43
CA GLN A 39 -36.53 -39.13 3.43
C GLN A 39 -35.12 -39.18 4.02
N ASP A 40 -35.06 -39.69 5.24
CA ASP A 40 -33.82 -40.07 5.90
C ASP A 40 -33.09 -41.12 5.04
N LEU A 41 -32.15 -40.64 4.23
CA LEU A 41 -30.99 -41.46 3.87
C LEU A 41 -30.14 -41.53 5.15
N LYS A 42 -30.42 -42.54 5.98
CA LYS A 42 -29.56 -42.97 7.08
C LYS A 42 -28.22 -43.41 6.47
N SER A 43 -27.24 -42.55 6.37
CA SER A 43 -25.85 -42.93 6.47
C SER A 43 -25.52 -43.01 7.97
N ASN A 44 -25.50 -44.19 8.49
CA ASN A 44 -24.91 -44.50 9.79
C ASN A 44 -23.41 -44.33 9.66
N ASP A 45 -22.88 -43.16 10.01
CA ASP A 45 -21.53 -43.04 10.52
C ASP A 45 -21.53 -41.89 11.52
N ASN A 46 -21.56 -42.22 12.81
CA ASN A 46 -21.15 -41.30 13.87
C ASN A 46 -19.65 -41.05 13.71
N ILE A 47 -19.27 -40.20 12.75
CA ILE A 47 -17.90 -39.68 12.63
C ILE A 47 -17.74 -38.72 13.80
N GLN A 48 -16.99 -39.12 14.82
CA GLN A 48 -16.57 -38.22 15.88
C GLN A 48 -15.34 -37.49 15.38
N LEU A 49 -15.55 -36.34 14.73
CA LEU A 49 -14.46 -35.44 14.32
C LEU A 49 -13.72 -34.93 15.57
N ILE A 50 -12.39 -34.91 15.49
CA ILE A 50 -11.49 -34.46 16.56
C ILE A 50 -10.79 -33.23 16.04
N ASP A 51 -11.20 -32.07 16.30
CA ASP A 51 -10.64 -30.80 15.86
C ASP A 51 -9.08 -30.76 15.96
N LEU A 52 -8.42 -31.37 14.97
CA LEU A 52 -6.96 -31.52 14.90
C LEU A 52 -6.31 -30.45 14.03
N ILE A 53 -7.04 -29.95 13.03
CA ILE A 53 -6.58 -28.99 12.06
C ILE A 53 -6.83 -27.58 12.60
N GLU A 54 -5.75 -26.88 12.88
CA GLU A 54 -5.79 -25.52 13.44
C GLU A 54 -5.78 -24.43 12.35
N ARG A 55 -5.04 -24.70 11.23
CA ARG A 55 -4.88 -23.75 10.13
C ARG A 55 -4.87 -24.43 8.78
N VAL A 56 -5.46 -23.77 7.80
CA VAL A 56 -5.39 -24.11 6.37
C VAL A 56 -5.12 -22.83 5.59
N GLU A 57 -4.01 -22.80 4.84
CA GLU A 57 -3.57 -21.61 4.13
C GLU A 57 -3.13 -21.93 2.68
N PRO A 58 -3.72 -21.26 1.66
CA PRO A 58 -4.80 -20.27 1.75
C PRO A 58 -6.10 -20.89 2.27
N PRO A 59 -6.96 -20.09 2.97
CA PRO A 59 -8.19 -20.63 3.57
C PRO A 59 -9.30 -20.94 2.56
N ASN A 60 -9.22 -20.33 1.39
CA ASN A 60 -10.15 -20.49 0.26
C ASN A 60 -9.45 -20.07 -1.05
N TRP A 61 -10.13 -20.31 -2.18
CA TRP A 61 -9.68 -19.82 -3.48
C TRP A 61 -10.86 -19.44 -4.38
N TRP A 62 -10.58 -18.93 -5.59
CA TRP A 62 -11.62 -18.51 -6.53
C TRP A 62 -11.55 -19.32 -7.83
N VAL A 63 -12.72 -19.68 -8.35
CA VAL A 63 -12.82 -20.24 -9.69
C VAL A 63 -12.48 -19.19 -10.75
N GLY A 64 -11.88 -19.62 -11.84
CA GLY A 64 -11.55 -18.72 -12.97
C GLY A 64 -10.26 -17.91 -12.80
N MET A 65 -9.48 -18.13 -11.76
CA MET A 65 -8.10 -17.64 -11.69
C MET A 65 -7.19 -18.45 -12.61
N LYS A 66 -6.14 -17.82 -13.17
CA LYS A 66 -5.11 -18.50 -13.95
C LYS A 66 -4.31 -19.47 -13.09
N THR A 67 -4.05 -19.11 -11.85
CA THR A 67 -3.38 -19.97 -10.87
C THR A 67 -4.32 -21.06 -10.39
N LYS A 68 -4.23 -22.24 -11.02
CA LYS A 68 -5.08 -23.41 -10.74
C LYS A 68 -4.40 -24.47 -9.88
N ASN A 69 -3.06 -24.54 -9.90
CA ASN A 69 -2.26 -25.49 -9.15
C ASN A 69 -1.83 -24.88 -7.83
N LEU A 70 -2.51 -25.21 -6.77
CA LEU A 70 -2.27 -24.64 -5.44
C LEU A 70 -1.48 -25.60 -4.56
N GLN A 71 -0.75 -25.01 -3.62
CA GLN A 71 -0.23 -25.69 -2.45
C GLN A 71 -1.03 -25.20 -1.25
N ILE A 72 -1.74 -26.08 -0.58
CA ILE A 72 -2.41 -25.78 0.68
C ILE A 72 -1.51 -26.23 1.82
N LEU A 73 -1.10 -25.28 2.66
CA LEU A 73 -0.43 -25.57 3.91
C LEU A 73 -1.50 -25.91 4.96
N VAL A 74 -1.36 -27.06 5.62
CA VAL A 74 -2.20 -27.49 6.73
C VAL A 74 -1.33 -27.60 7.96
N TYR A 75 -1.77 -27.00 9.06
CA TYR A 75 -1.09 -27.01 10.35
C TYR A 75 -2.03 -27.48 11.46
N GLY A 76 -1.51 -28.28 12.37
CA GLY A 76 -2.20 -28.77 13.55
C GLY A 76 -1.34 -29.75 14.33
N ASN A 77 -1.76 -30.14 15.51
CA ASN A 77 -0.95 -30.95 16.39
C ASN A 77 -0.77 -32.40 15.89
N SER A 78 0.44 -32.82 15.53
CA SER A 78 0.83 -34.16 15.08
C SER A 78 -0.05 -34.72 13.95
N ILE A 79 -0.22 -33.89 12.89
CA ILE A 79 -1.10 -34.23 11.76
C ILE A 79 -0.41 -34.95 10.60
N ASN A 80 0.92 -35.11 10.62
CA ASN A 80 1.65 -35.60 9.44
C ASN A 80 1.42 -37.10 9.17
N ASP A 81 0.81 -37.84 10.07
CA ASP A 81 0.40 -39.23 9.85
C ASP A 81 -0.99 -39.34 9.21
N LEU A 82 -1.73 -38.26 9.11
CA LEU A 82 -3.03 -38.20 8.44
C LEU A 82 -2.87 -38.34 6.92
N ILE A 83 -3.91 -38.91 6.31
CA ILE A 83 -4.03 -39.07 4.86
C ILE A 83 -5.17 -38.19 4.37
N PRO A 84 -4.89 -37.06 3.69
CA PRO A 84 -5.94 -36.22 3.15
C PRO A 84 -6.60 -36.88 1.93
N LYS A 85 -7.91 -36.69 1.77
CA LYS A 85 -8.65 -37.09 0.57
C LYS A 85 -9.65 -35.99 0.20
N ILE A 86 -9.81 -35.78 -1.09
CA ILE A 86 -10.80 -34.88 -1.69
C ILE A 86 -11.64 -35.74 -2.66
N SER A 87 -12.96 -35.75 -2.48
CA SER A 87 -13.89 -36.40 -3.40
C SER A 87 -14.79 -35.34 -4.04
N ASN A 88 -14.24 -34.60 -4.98
CA ASN A 88 -14.92 -33.47 -5.63
C ASN A 88 -14.55 -33.40 -7.12
N SER A 89 -15.48 -32.98 -7.98
CA SER A 89 -15.23 -32.83 -9.44
C SER A 89 -14.54 -31.52 -9.82
N ASN A 90 -14.51 -30.53 -8.92
CA ASN A 90 -13.90 -29.22 -9.14
C ASN A 90 -12.43 -29.17 -8.76
N ILE A 91 -12.01 -30.03 -7.80
CA ILE A 91 -10.65 -30.09 -7.26
C ILE A 91 -10.12 -31.52 -7.26
N GLU A 92 -8.91 -31.68 -7.75
CA GLU A 92 -8.14 -32.92 -7.65
C GLU A 92 -6.99 -32.74 -6.65
N LEU A 93 -6.86 -33.65 -5.67
CA LEU A 93 -5.66 -33.77 -4.85
C LEU A 93 -4.60 -34.55 -5.66
N THR A 94 -3.62 -33.82 -6.24
CA THR A 94 -2.59 -34.44 -7.08
C THR A 94 -1.51 -35.13 -6.28
N SER A 95 -1.17 -34.60 -5.12
CA SER A 95 -0.23 -35.18 -4.16
C SER A 95 -0.33 -34.48 -2.80
N PHE A 96 0.29 -35.05 -1.78
CA PHE A 96 0.55 -34.35 -0.53
C PHE A 96 1.94 -34.71 0.01
N ASP A 97 2.57 -33.73 0.67
CA ASP A 97 3.92 -33.86 1.22
C ASP A 97 3.89 -33.84 2.74
N LYS A 98 4.53 -34.83 3.33
CA LYS A 98 4.90 -34.87 4.74
C LYS A 98 6.27 -34.18 4.88
N VAL A 99 6.42 -33.32 5.85
CA VAL A 99 7.67 -32.64 6.12
C VAL A 99 8.29 -33.10 7.44
N LYS A 100 9.46 -32.59 7.79
CA LYS A 100 10.18 -33.01 9.00
C LYS A 100 9.40 -32.76 10.28
N ASN A 101 8.69 -31.61 10.35
CA ASN A 101 7.85 -31.29 11.49
C ASN A 101 6.50 -31.99 11.35
N GLU A 102 6.14 -32.78 12.36
CA GLU A 102 4.90 -33.58 12.35
C GLU A 102 3.62 -32.74 12.43
N ASN A 103 3.72 -31.46 12.70
CA ASN A 103 2.59 -30.55 12.78
C ASN A 103 2.14 -30.02 11.40
N TYR A 104 2.79 -30.45 10.31
CA TYR A 104 2.53 -29.89 8.97
C TYR A 104 2.23 -30.96 7.93
N LEU A 105 1.30 -30.61 7.04
CA LEU A 105 1.07 -31.25 5.75
C LEU A 105 1.00 -30.17 4.65
N PHE A 106 1.49 -30.49 3.46
CA PHE A 106 1.32 -29.65 2.28
C PHE A 106 0.53 -30.44 1.23
N LEU A 107 -0.65 -29.98 0.87
CA LEU A 107 -1.51 -30.58 -0.13
C LEU A 107 -1.30 -29.86 -1.46
N ASN A 108 -1.00 -30.60 -2.52
CA ASN A 108 -0.96 -30.04 -3.87
C ASN A 108 -2.27 -30.39 -4.55
N ILE A 109 -3.02 -29.37 -4.95
CA ILE A 109 -4.31 -29.53 -5.59
C ILE A 109 -4.31 -28.88 -6.98
N SER A 110 -5.17 -29.38 -7.85
CA SER A 110 -5.46 -28.77 -9.16
C SER A 110 -6.94 -28.45 -9.26
N ILE A 111 -7.26 -27.19 -9.60
CA ILE A 111 -8.62 -26.72 -9.81
C ILE A 111 -8.99 -26.91 -11.28
N SER A 112 -10.11 -27.56 -11.56
CA SER A 112 -10.61 -27.79 -12.92
C SER A 112 -10.87 -26.47 -13.66
N GLU A 113 -10.63 -26.44 -14.99
CA GLU A 113 -10.96 -25.28 -15.81
C GLU A 113 -12.45 -24.92 -15.80
N ASN A 114 -13.30 -25.92 -15.65
CA ASN A 114 -14.75 -25.78 -15.60
C ASN A 114 -15.29 -25.80 -14.17
N ALA A 115 -14.43 -25.63 -13.18
CA ALA A 115 -14.82 -25.59 -11.77
C ALA A 115 -15.90 -24.54 -11.53
N LYS A 116 -16.84 -24.87 -10.67
CA LYS A 116 -17.89 -23.96 -10.19
C LYS A 116 -17.65 -23.66 -8.73
N PRO A 117 -18.17 -22.53 -8.22
CA PRO A 117 -18.16 -22.24 -6.79
C PRO A 117 -18.77 -23.41 -6.01
N ASP A 118 -18.09 -23.83 -4.95
CA ASP A 118 -18.45 -25.04 -4.18
C ASP A 118 -17.79 -25.02 -2.80
N GLU A 119 -18.39 -25.74 -1.86
CA GLU A 119 -17.81 -26.05 -0.55
C GLU A 119 -17.21 -27.46 -0.63
N VAL A 120 -15.87 -27.52 -0.73
CA VAL A 120 -15.15 -28.77 -0.97
C VAL A 120 -14.67 -29.38 0.34
N GLU A 121 -15.13 -30.58 0.62
CA GLU A 121 -14.69 -31.34 1.81
C GLU A 121 -13.27 -31.90 1.59
N ILE A 122 -12.36 -31.58 2.49
CA ILE A 122 -11.02 -32.18 2.62
C ILE A 122 -11.10 -33.09 3.86
N ASP A 123 -11.20 -34.37 3.65
CA ASP A 123 -11.25 -35.38 4.72
C ASP A 123 -9.84 -35.83 5.11
N PHE A 124 -9.55 -35.83 6.40
CA PHE A 124 -8.31 -36.34 6.97
C PHE A 124 -8.52 -37.67 7.62
N TYR A 125 -7.86 -38.71 7.09
CA TYR A 125 -7.99 -40.10 7.54
C TYR A 125 -6.83 -40.52 8.43
N LYS A 126 -7.15 -41.26 9.49
CA LYS A 126 -6.22 -42.06 10.30
C LYS A 126 -6.75 -43.47 10.42
N ASN A 127 -5.93 -44.48 10.08
CA ASN A 127 -6.34 -45.90 10.10
C ASN A 127 -7.66 -46.19 9.33
N ASN A 128 -7.83 -45.55 8.16
CA ASN A 128 -9.04 -45.63 7.31
C ASN A 128 -10.33 -45.06 7.92
N VAL A 129 -10.24 -44.29 9.00
CA VAL A 129 -11.37 -43.58 9.59
C VAL A 129 -11.14 -42.06 9.38
N VAL A 130 -12.18 -41.32 9.00
CA VAL A 130 -12.14 -39.86 8.98
C VAL A 130 -12.05 -39.36 10.42
N VAL A 131 -10.99 -38.61 10.74
CA VAL A 131 -10.78 -38.10 12.10
C VAL A 131 -10.98 -36.57 12.15
N ASP A 132 -10.82 -35.90 11.01
CA ASP A 132 -11.07 -34.47 10.90
C ASP A 132 -11.47 -34.09 9.47
N ARG A 133 -12.10 -32.93 9.30
CA ARG A 133 -12.59 -32.42 8.03
C ARG A 133 -12.47 -30.90 7.98
N TYR A 134 -11.91 -30.40 6.89
CA TYR A 134 -11.89 -28.97 6.57
C TYR A 134 -12.78 -28.70 5.36
N ILE A 135 -13.58 -27.65 5.41
CA ILE A 135 -14.37 -27.18 4.28
C ILE A 135 -13.58 -26.09 3.54
N PHE A 136 -13.07 -26.41 2.36
CA PHE A 136 -12.34 -25.50 1.51
C PHE A 136 -13.29 -24.85 0.50
N SER A 137 -13.54 -23.55 0.67
CA SER A 137 -14.46 -22.80 -0.19
C SER A 137 -13.82 -22.42 -1.53
N LEU A 138 -14.41 -22.86 -2.64
CA LEU A 138 -14.18 -22.31 -3.96
C LEU A 138 -15.20 -21.20 -4.22
N LEU A 139 -14.73 -19.97 -4.18
CA LEU A 139 -15.57 -18.78 -4.30
C LEU A 139 -15.80 -18.38 -5.76
N ASN A 140 -16.90 -17.67 -6.00
CA ASN A 140 -17.12 -17.02 -7.28
C ASN A 140 -16.21 -15.79 -7.42
N ARG A 141 -15.46 -15.75 -8.51
CA ARG A 141 -14.63 -14.57 -8.84
C ARG A 141 -15.50 -13.44 -9.35
N GLU A 142 -15.25 -12.22 -8.93
CA GLU A 142 -15.94 -11.06 -9.48
C GLU A 142 -15.70 -10.93 -10.99
N LYS A 143 -16.73 -10.46 -11.70
CA LYS A 143 -16.62 -10.19 -13.12
C LYS A 143 -15.55 -9.12 -13.37
N ASN A 144 -14.60 -9.42 -14.25
CA ASN A 144 -13.47 -8.55 -14.58
C ASN A 144 -12.45 -8.30 -13.44
N ALA A 145 -12.41 -9.13 -12.39
CA ALA A 145 -11.43 -8.98 -11.32
C ALA A 145 -9.98 -8.97 -11.83
N SER A 146 -9.66 -9.75 -12.89
CA SER A 146 -8.35 -9.75 -13.55
C SER A 146 -7.99 -8.43 -14.25
N ASN A 147 -8.97 -7.57 -14.55
CA ASN A 147 -8.76 -6.30 -15.24
C ASN A 147 -8.74 -5.10 -14.27
N VAL A 148 -8.45 -5.34 -12.99
CA VAL A 148 -8.29 -4.25 -12.03
C VAL A 148 -7.23 -3.28 -12.52
N GLU A 149 -7.57 -1.99 -12.54
CA GLU A 149 -6.63 -0.92 -12.88
C GLU A 149 -5.81 -0.53 -11.67
N GLY A 150 -4.49 -0.66 -11.79
CA GLY A 150 -3.54 -0.22 -10.79
C GLY A 150 -3.41 1.30 -10.73
N PHE A 151 -2.67 1.79 -9.72
CA PHE A 151 -2.30 3.21 -9.66
C PHE A 151 -1.30 3.55 -10.77
N ASN A 152 -1.30 4.80 -11.25
CA ASN A 152 -0.46 5.26 -12.36
C ASN A 152 -0.17 6.76 -12.26
N SER A 153 0.44 7.37 -13.29
CA SER A 153 0.81 8.79 -13.30
C SER A 153 -0.36 9.78 -13.17
N SER A 154 -1.60 9.35 -13.36
CA SER A 154 -2.78 10.19 -13.09
C SER A 154 -3.14 10.27 -11.61
N ASP A 155 -2.64 9.34 -10.81
CA ASP A 155 -2.94 9.24 -9.39
C ASP A 155 -2.04 10.14 -8.53
N VAL A 156 -2.53 10.42 -7.34
CA VAL A 156 -1.77 10.97 -6.20
C VAL A 156 -2.01 10.08 -5.00
N MET A 157 -0.94 9.58 -4.42
CA MET A 157 -0.98 8.60 -3.35
C MET A 157 -0.86 9.26 -1.97
N TYR A 158 -1.75 8.92 -1.06
CA TYR A 158 -1.72 9.31 0.35
C TYR A 158 -1.26 8.14 1.20
N LEU A 159 -0.05 8.25 1.77
CA LEU A 159 0.52 7.24 2.66
C LEU A 159 0.00 7.44 4.08
N ILE A 160 -0.55 6.40 4.68
CA ILE A 160 -1.12 6.42 6.03
C ILE A 160 -0.46 5.35 6.90
N THR A 161 -0.06 5.72 8.12
CA THR A 161 0.22 4.77 9.21
C THR A 161 -1.07 4.56 10.00
N PRO A 162 -1.74 3.38 9.90
CA PRO A 162 -3.09 3.17 10.45
C PRO A 162 -3.20 3.52 11.93
N ASP A 163 -2.28 3.03 12.76
CA ASP A 163 -2.23 3.29 14.21
C ASP A 163 -2.19 4.78 14.59
N ARG A 164 -1.84 5.66 13.64
CA ARG A 164 -1.54 7.09 13.88
C ARG A 164 -2.49 8.05 13.17
N PHE A 165 -3.43 7.55 12.40
CA PHE A 165 -4.30 8.42 11.59
C PHE A 165 -5.58 8.80 12.31
N ALA A 166 -6.40 7.84 12.69
CA ALA A 166 -7.62 8.07 13.44
C ALA A 166 -8.11 6.80 14.13
N ASN A 167 -8.61 6.94 15.37
CA ASN A 167 -9.27 5.89 16.12
C ASN A 167 -10.78 5.92 15.78
N GLY A 168 -11.26 4.92 15.07
CA GLY A 168 -12.67 4.78 14.67
C GLY A 168 -13.45 3.81 15.56
N ASP A 169 -12.77 2.91 16.27
CA ASP A 169 -13.35 1.92 17.17
C ASP A 169 -12.44 1.68 18.38
N SER A 170 -12.64 2.44 19.43
CA SER A 170 -11.85 2.30 20.67
C SER A 170 -12.02 0.95 21.40
N THR A 171 -12.93 0.08 20.95
CA THR A 171 -13.12 -1.25 21.58
C THR A 171 -12.06 -2.25 21.13
N ASN A 172 -11.34 -1.98 20.03
CA ASN A 172 -10.25 -2.82 19.51
C ASN A 172 -8.85 -2.38 19.98
N ASP A 173 -8.70 -1.22 20.65
CA ASP A 173 -7.40 -0.72 21.10
C ASP A 173 -6.66 -1.71 21.97
N ASP A 174 -7.38 -2.43 22.84
CA ASP A 174 -6.83 -3.31 23.87
C ASP A 174 -7.29 -4.77 23.73
N ILE A 175 -6.59 -5.55 22.94
CA ILE A 175 -6.87 -6.98 22.70
C ILE A 175 -6.05 -7.85 23.65
N LYS A 176 -6.75 -8.56 24.55
CA LYS A 176 -6.11 -9.37 25.64
C LYS A 176 -5.13 -10.43 25.16
N SER A 177 -5.35 -11.00 23.97
CA SER A 177 -4.50 -12.05 23.39
C SER A 177 -3.22 -11.49 22.75
N MET A 178 -3.12 -10.16 22.56
CA MET A 178 -1.95 -9.51 21.96
C MET A 178 -0.93 -9.13 23.02
N PHE A 179 0.37 -9.19 22.70
CA PHE A 179 1.45 -8.90 23.65
C PHE A 179 1.52 -7.42 24.03
N GLU A 180 1.51 -6.54 23.02
CA GLU A 180 1.64 -5.11 23.25
C GLU A 180 0.27 -4.46 23.49
N ARG A 181 0.19 -3.66 24.56
CA ARG A 181 -0.99 -2.92 25.00
C ARG A 181 -0.91 -1.47 24.52
N PRO A 182 -2.02 -0.74 24.38
CA PRO A 182 -2.02 0.67 23.99
C PRO A 182 -1.22 1.53 24.97
N ASN A 183 -0.40 2.43 24.44
CA ASN A 183 0.40 3.37 25.23
C ASN A 183 0.69 4.63 24.40
N ARG A 184 -0.23 5.57 24.40
CA ARG A 184 -0.13 6.85 23.66
C ARG A 184 0.94 7.81 24.21
N ASP A 185 1.39 7.61 25.46
CA ASP A 185 2.46 8.42 26.07
C ASP A 185 3.85 8.02 25.55
N TYR A 186 3.94 6.91 24.82
CA TYR A 186 5.19 6.42 24.26
C TYR A 186 5.14 6.48 22.72
N ASN A 187 5.97 7.34 22.11
CA ASN A 187 5.98 7.58 20.66
C ASN A 187 6.10 6.33 19.79
N ARG A 188 6.62 5.22 20.32
CA ARG A 188 6.73 3.93 19.62
C ARG A 188 5.74 2.88 20.16
N GLY A 189 4.80 3.28 21.01
CA GLY A 189 3.71 2.45 21.50
C GLY A 189 2.55 2.39 20.50
N LEU A 190 1.54 1.59 20.81
CA LEU A 190 0.27 1.56 20.09
C LEU A 190 -0.60 2.74 20.53
N HIS A 191 -1.20 3.44 19.57
CA HIS A 191 -2.03 4.62 19.82
C HIS A 191 -3.52 4.38 19.52
N GLY A 192 -3.87 3.29 18.84
CA GLY A 192 -5.25 2.85 18.63
C GLY A 192 -5.92 3.42 17.38
N GLY A 193 -5.17 3.98 16.42
CA GLY A 193 -5.71 4.25 15.10
C GLY A 193 -6.00 2.96 14.35
N ASP A 194 -7.06 2.96 13.51
CA ASP A 194 -7.59 1.74 12.92
C ASP A 194 -8.20 1.93 11.52
N ILE A 195 -8.58 0.83 10.88
CA ILE A 195 -9.21 0.82 9.55
C ILE A 195 -10.56 1.58 9.57
N LYS A 196 -11.31 1.49 10.67
CA LYS A 196 -12.59 2.19 10.79
C LYS A 196 -12.40 3.70 10.81
N GLY A 197 -11.36 4.19 11.49
CA GLY A 197 -10.96 5.60 11.47
C GLY A 197 -10.62 6.08 10.07
N ILE A 198 -9.92 5.25 9.27
CA ILE A 198 -9.62 5.58 7.88
C ILE A 198 -10.90 5.64 7.04
N ILE A 199 -11.81 4.66 7.16
CA ILE A 199 -13.11 4.66 6.47
C ILE A 199 -13.89 5.94 6.77
N ASN A 200 -13.93 6.37 8.03
CA ASN A 200 -14.65 7.55 8.48
C ASN A 200 -14.13 8.85 7.84
N HIS A 201 -12.86 8.86 7.37
CA HIS A 201 -12.20 10.05 6.82
C HIS A 201 -11.86 9.95 5.32
N LEU A 202 -12.41 8.98 4.59
CA LEU A 202 -12.23 8.89 3.14
C LEU A 202 -12.70 10.13 2.37
N ASP A 203 -13.73 10.83 2.87
CA ASP A 203 -14.21 12.08 2.25
C ASP A 203 -13.20 13.20 2.39
N TYR A 204 -12.49 13.31 3.52
CA TYR A 204 -11.38 14.24 3.70
C TYR A 204 -10.25 13.98 2.69
N ILE A 205 -9.85 12.71 2.55
CA ILE A 205 -8.78 12.29 1.62
C ILE A 205 -9.16 12.66 0.18
N LYS A 206 -10.41 12.35 -0.22
CA LYS A 206 -10.96 12.70 -1.54
C LYS A 206 -11.01 14.21 -1.77
N ASP A 207 -11.46 14.97 -0.78
CA ASP A 207 -11.61 16.43 -0.86
C ASP A 207 -10.28 17.13 -1.06
N LEU A 208 -9.19 16.59 -0.48
CA LEU A 208 -7.84 17.07 -0.72
C LEU A 208 -7.34 16.82 -2.14
N GLY A 209 -7.94 15.89 -2.89
CA GLY A 209 -7.56 15.55 -4.26
C GLY A 209 -6.73 14.26 -4.39
N PHE A 210 -6.56 13.49 -3.31
CA PHE A 210 -5.92 12.18 -3.39
C PHE A 210 -6.83 11.16 -4.07
N THR A 211 -6.21 10.29 -4.88
CA THR A 211 -6.91 9.26 -5.67
C THR A 211 -6.48 7.84 -5.30
N THR A 212 -5.46 7.72 -4.46
CA THR A 212 -4.92 6.43 -4.00
C THR A 212 -4.51 6.54 -2.53
N VAL A 213 -4.80 5.51 -1.76
CA VAL A 213 -4.35 5.35 -0.37
C VAL A 213 -3.40 4.17 -0.29
N TRP A 214 -2.21 4.38 0.25
CA TRP A 214 -1.28 3.34 0.66
C TRP A 214 -1.25 3.28 2.18
N LEU A 215 -1.56 2.12 2.75
CA LEU A 215 -1.47 1.88 4.19
C LEU A 215 -0.15 1.18 4.51
N ASN A 216 0.55 1.65 5.55
CA ASN A 216 1.57 0.81 6.20
C ASN A 216 0.95 -0.54 6.57
N PRO A 217 1.75 -1.60 6.80
CA PRO A 217 1.22 -2.96 6.90
C PRO A 217 0.08 -3.10 7.91
N VAL A 218 -1.00 -3.74 7.48
CA VAL A 218 -2.21 -3.98 8.30
C VAL A 218 -2.31 -5.42 8.79
N LEU A 219 -1.42 -6.32 8.34
CA LEU A 219 -1.39 -7.71 8.80
C LEU A 219 -1.00 -7.80 10.27
N GLU A 220 -1.43 -8.87 10.92
CA GLU A 220 -1.18 -9.09 12.34
C GLU A 220 0.32 -8.92 12.67
N ASN A 221 0.60 -8.08 13.66
CA ASN A 221 1.93 -7.81 14.16
C ASN A 221 1.95 -7.95 15.68
N ASN A 222 1.82 -9.19 16.16
CA ASN A 222 1.77 -9.51 17.59
C ASN A 222 3.18 -9.60 18.20
N MET A 223 3.94 -8.51 18.09
CA MET A 223 5.25 -8.39 18.72
C MET A 223 5.13 -7.83 20.13
N LYS A 224 6.17 -8.00 20.93
CA LYS A 224 6.19 -7.54 22.34
C LYS A 224 6.35 -6.04 22.48
N LYS A 225 6.84 -5.37 21.42
CA LYS A 225 7.10 -3.92 21.37
C LYS A 225 7.02 -3.41 19.96
N SER A 226 6.60 -2.15 19.83
CA SER A 226 6.59 -1.41 18.56
C SER A 226 5.72 -2.04 17.47
N SER A 227 4.67 -2.77 17.83
CA SER A 227 3.77 -3.43 16.89
C SER A 227 3.04 -2.44 15.96
N TYR A 228 2.96 -1.17 16.34
CA TYR A 228 2.27 -0.11 15.60
C TYR A 228 2.72 0.05 14.14
N HIS A 229 3.97 -0.32 13.85
CA HIS A 229 4.51 -0.11 12.50
C HIS A 229 4.11 -1.18 11.47
N GLY A 230 3.70 -2.39 11.92
CA GLY A 230 3.20 -3.45 11.06
C GLY A 230 4.26 -4.33 10.35
N TYR A 231 5.55 -3.95 10.32
CA TYR A 231 6.58 -4.61 9.50
C TYR A 231 7.11 -5.95 10.07
N SER A 232 6.67 -6.39 11.25
CA SER A 232 7.03 -7.69 11.83
C SER A 232 5.82 -8.63 11.82
N THR A 233 5.33 -8.98 10.65
CA THR A 233 4.13 -9.79 10.43
C THR A 233 4.18 -11.10 11.21
N THR A 234 3.12 -11.40 11.97
CA THR A 234 2.97 -12.65 12.74
C THR A 234 1.87 -13.58 12.22
N ASP A 235 1.06 -13.12 11.28
CA ASP A 235 0.09 -13.92 10.54
C ASP A 235 -0.15 -13.30 9.15
N TYR A 236 0.13 -14.06 8.08
CA TYR A 236 0.05 -13.58 6.69
C TYR A 236 -1.38 -13.56 6.11
N TYR A 237 -2.35 -14.21 6.74
CA TYR A 237 -3.73 -14.27 6.25
C TYR A 237 -4.72 -13.53 7.15
N LYS A 238 -4.21 -12.75 8.11
CA LYS A 238 -5.04 -12.08 9.11
C LYS A 238 -4.64 -10.62 9.28
N VAL A 239 -5.62 -9.74 9.22
CA VAL A 239 -5.48 -8.34 9.64
C VAL A 239 -5.28 -8.29 11.15
N ASP A 240 -4.43 -7.37 11.62
CA ASP A 240 -4.21 -7.15 13.05
C ASP A 240 -5.55 -6.78 13.73
N PRO A 241 -5.98 -7.52 14.75
CA PRO A 241 -7.29 -7.30 15.37
C PRO A 241 -7.40 -5.93 16.04
N ARG A 242 -6.28 -5.24 16.30
CA ARG A 242 -6.27 -3.86 16.79
C ARG A 242 -6.53 -2.84 15.68
N PHE A 243 -6.37 -3.23 14.42
CA PHE A 243 -6.76 -2.44 13.26
C PHE A 243 -8.15 -2.82 12.72
N GLY A 244 -8.67 -3.99 13.10
CA GLY A 244 -9.98 -4.47 12.67
C GLY A 244 -9.98 -5.94 12.26
N SER A 245 -10.59 -6.25 11.12
CA SER A 245 -10.68 -7.61 10.58
C SER A 245 -10.42 -7.64 9.07
N ASN A 246 -10.30 -8.85 8.52
CA ASN A 246 -10.20 -9.05 7.07
C ASN A 246 -11.40 -8.43 6.34
N GLU A 247 -12.61 -8.62 6.88
CA GLU A 247 -13.86 -8.10 6.32
C GLU A 247 -13.88 -6.56 6.36
N LEU A 248 -13.40 -5.95 7.46
CA LEU A 248 -13.32 -4.50 7.57
C LEU A 248 -12.29 -3.91 6.58
N PHE A 249 -11.19 -4.63 6.31
CA PHE A 249 -10.22 -4.23 5.30
C PHE A 249 -10.80 -4.33 3.88
N GLN A 250 -11.61 -5.35 3.62
CA GLN A 250 -12.37 -5.45 2.37
C GLN A 250 -13.41 -4.32 2.26
N GLU A 251 -14.13 -3.98 3.36
CA GLU A 251 -15.06 -2.84 3.42
C GLU A 251 -14.36 -1.52 3.10
N LEU A 252 -13.15 -1.31 3.64
CA LEU A 252 -12.33 -0.13 3.32
C LEU A 252 -12.07 -0.03 1.81
N SER A 253 -11.66 -1.13 1.17
CA SER A 253 -11.39 -1.15 -0.26
C SER A 253 -12.63 -0.82 -1.09
N ILE A 254 -13.78 -1.41 -0.74
CA ILE A 254 -15.06 -1.13 -1.40
C ILE A 254 -15.46 0.33 -1.23
N SER A 255 -15.41 0.84 0.01
CA SER A 255 -15.78 2.22 0.33
C SER A 255 -14.86 3.25 -0.33
N ALA A 256 -13.56 2.96 -0.41
CA ALA A 256 -12.59 3.79 -1.12
C ALA A 256 -12.90 3.82 -2.63
N LYS A 257 -13.15 2.66 -3.24
CA LYS A 257 -13.48 2.53 -4.66
C LYS A 257 -14.76 3.29 -5.03
N GLU A 258 -15.80 3.26 -4.19
CA GLU A 258 -17.04 4.04 -4.38
C GLU A 258 -16.79 5.56 -4.40
N LYS A 259 -15.73 6.02 -3.75
CA LYS A 259 -15.29 7.41 -3.76
C LYS A 259 -14.28 7.73 -4.85
N GLY A 260 -13.89 6.75 -5.67
CA GLY A 260 -12.87 6.89 -6.71
C GLY A 260 -11.44 6.87 -6.16
N ILE A 261 -11.23 6.25 -5.01
CA ILE A 261 -9.91 6.08 -4.36
C ILE A 261 -9.47 4.63 -4.52
N LYS A 262 -8.26 4.42 -5.00
CA LYS A 262 -7.58 3.12 -5.10
C LYS A 262 -6.95 2.75 -3.76
N LEU A 263 -6.91 1.45 -3.43
CA LEU A 263 -6.24 0.95 -2.21
C LEU A 263 -4.98 0.18 -2.57
N VAL A 264 -3.86 0.53 -1.90
CA VAL A 264 -2.56 -0.13 -2.00
C VAL A 264 -2.22 -0.75 -0.65
N MET A 265 -1.90 -2.04 -0.66
CA MET A 265 -1.48 -2.80 0.52
C MET A 265 0.04 -2.90 0.58
N ASP A 266 0.61 -2.75 1.77
CA ASP A 266 2.04 -2.95 2.03
C ASP A 266 2.28 -4.42 2.38
N LEU A 267 3.17 -5.10 1.65
CA LEU A 267 3.52 -6.52 1.85
C LEU A 267 5.02 -6.69 2.09
N ILE A 268 5.33 -7.63 2.97
CA ILE A 268 6.71 -7.94 3.40
C ILE A 268 7.05 -9.39 3.03
N PRO A 269 7.49 -9.67 1.79
CA PRO A 269 7.88 -11.03 1.40
C PRO A 269 9.26 -11.44 1.89
N ASN A 270 10.08 -10.50 2.37
CA ASN A 270 11.45 -10.75 2.80
C ASN A 270 11.56 -11.46 4.15
N HIS A 271 10.81 -11.00 5.15
CA HIS A 271 10.92 -11.46 6.53
C HIS A 271 9.57 -11.51 7.23
N CYS A 272 9.50 -12.15 8.39
CA CYS A 272 8.36 -12.06 9.31
C CYS A 272 8.81 -11.63 10.71
N GLY A 273 7.87 -11.50 11.63
CA GLY A 273 8.20 -11.25 13.05
C GLY A 273 8.71 -12.49 13.76
N SER A 274 9.62 -12.36 14.72
CA SER A 274 10.12 -13.48 15.53
C SER A 274 9.06 -14.12 16.45
N GLU A 275 7.88 -13.50 16.55
CA GLU A 275 6.72 -14.10 17.22
C GLU A 275 5.77 -14.81 16.21
N HIS A 276 6.08 -14.83 14.92
CA HIS A 276 5.32 -15.58 13.91
C HIS A 276 5.31 -17.08 14.25
N TRP A 277 4.16 -17.74 14.08
CA TRP A 277 4.03 -19.16 14.36
C TRP A 277 4.97 -20.02 13.49
N PHE A 278 5.31 -19.62 12.28
CA PHE A 278 6.36 -20.27 11.47
C PHE A 278 7.73 -20.28 12.17
N PHE A 279 8.07 -19.19 12.85
CA PHE A 279 9.37 -19.10 13.53
C PHE A 279 9.38 -19.89 14.84
N LYS A 280 8.23 -19.96 15.52
CA LYS A 280 8.10 -20.75 16.77
C LYS A 280 8.11 -22.26 16.50
N ASP A 281 7.52 -22.68 15.38
CA ASP A 281 7.39 -24.09 15.01
C ASP A 281 7.58 -24.25 13.48
N PRO A 282 8.81 -24.14 12.93
CA PRO A 282 9.04 -24.17 11.50
C PRO A 282 8.78 -25.55 10.89
N PRO A 283 8.21 -25.65 9.67
CA PRO A 283 7.92 -26.93 9.03
C PRO A 283 9.17 -27.73 8.67
N MET A 284 10.32 -27.06 8.46
CA MET A 284 11.59 -27.68 8.08
C MET A 284 12.79 -26.80 8.41
N ASP A 285 14.01 -27.38 8.38
CA ASP A 285 15.24 -26.72 8.82
C ASP A 285 15.70 -25.58 7.89
N ASN A 286 15.16 -25.45 6.70
CA ASN A 286 15.48 -24.42 5.71
C ASN A 286 14.28 -23.53 5.36
N TRP A 287 13.38 -23.32 6.34
CA TRP A 287 12.24 -22.40 6.18
C TRP A 287 12.67 -20.94 6.28
N PHE A 288 13.71 -20.69 7.07
CA PHE A 288 14.37 -19.39 7.21
C PHE A 288 15.83 -19.48 6.78
N ASN A 289 16.36 -18.40 6.25
CA ASN A 289 17.79 -18.25 6.11
C ASN A 289 18.42 -18.07 7.51
N ASN A 290 19.60 -18.65 7.72
CA ASN A 290 20.26 -18.65 9.04
C ASN A 290 19.35 -19.09 10.20
N GLN A 291 18.50 -20.10 9.99
CA GLN A 291 17.48 -20.55 10.95
C GLN A 291 18.06 -20.98 12.32
N SER A 292 19.32 -21.36 12.38
CA SER A 292 19.99 -21.74 13.63
C SER A 292 20.36 -20.57 14.55
N GLY A 293 20.30 -19.33 14.07
CA GLY A 293 20.59 -18.14 14.85
C GLY A 293 20.73 -16.88 14.01
N PHE A 294 20.52 -15.73 14.67
CA PHE A 294 20.59 -14.42 14.05
C PHE A 294 21.92 -14.15 13.36
N LYS A 295 21.85 -13.77 12.11
CA LYS A 295 22.94 -13.19 11.32
C LYS A 295 22.37 -12.00 10.56
N GLN A 296 22.78 -10.78 10.92
CA GLN A 296 22.30 -9.56 10.29
C GLN A 296 22.73 -9.47 8.84
N THR A 297 21.85 -8.96 7.97
CA THR A 297 22.18 -8.61 6.60
C THR A 297 23.28 -7.53 6.55
N SER A 298 24.15 -7.61 5.55
CA SER A 298 25.17 -6.58 5.33
C SER A 298 24.60 -5.23 4.89
N HIS A 299 23.32 -5.15 4.50
CA HIS A 299 22.66 -3.98 3.89
C HIS A 299 23.40 -3.44 2.64
N ARG A 300 24.19 -4.27 1.96
CA ARG A 300 24.92 -3.91 0.72
C ARG A 300 24.13 -4.30 -0.51
N ARG A 301 23.03 -3.57 -0.76
CA ARG A 301 22.10 -3.82 -1.87
C ARG A 301 22.79 -3.84 -3.22
N GLU A 302 23.82 -3.01 -3.40
CA GLU A 302 24.61 -2.92 -4.63
C GLU A 302 25.24 -4.24 -5.05
N THR A 303 25.44 -5.17 -4.11
CA THR A 303 26.01 -6.48 -4.42
C THR A 303 25.14 -7.33 -5.36
N VAL A 304 23.85 -7.02 -5.45
CA VAL A 304 22.92 -7.77 -6.31
C VAL A 304 23.30 -7.63 -7.80
N GLN A 305 23.60 -6.40 -8.24
CA GLN A 305 23.91 -6.11 -9.65
C GLN A 305 25.39 -5.81 -9.91
N ASP A 306 26.23 -5.73 -8.88
CA ASP A 306 27.64 -5.48 -9.04
C ASP A 306 28.35 -6.70 -9.67
N ILE A 307 28.95 -6.49 -10.86
CA ILE A 307 29.67 -7.54 -11.58
C ILE A 307 30.97 -8.01 -10.89
N TYR A 308 31.43 -7.25 -9.91
CA TYR A 308 32.65 -7.54 -9.13
C TYR A 308 32.33 -8.02 -7.71
N ALA A 309 31.07 -8.04 -7.30
CA ALA A 309 30.68 -8.48 -5.97
C ALA A 309 31.07 -9.95 -5.72
N SER A 310 31.63 -10.21 -4.56
CA SER A 310 31.97 -11.60 -4.16
C SER A 310 30.66 -12.36 -3.82
N GLU A 311 30.69 -13.67 -4.02
CA GLU A 311 29.54 -14.54 -3.69
C GLU A 311 29.23 -14.56 -2.18
N ILE A 312 30.23 -14.25 -1.33
CA ILE A 312 29.98 -14.13 0.11
C ILE A 312 29.20 -12.86 0.43
N ASP A 313 29.56 -11.72 -0.17
CA ASP A 313 28.87 -10.44 0.07
C ASP A 313 27.41 -10.48 -0.43
N LYS A 314 27.19 -11.10 -1.62
CA LYS A 314 25.83 -11.34 -2.13
C LYS A 314 24.98 -12.13 -1.14
N ARG A 315 25.53 -13.23 -0.59
CA ARG A 315 24.82 -14.04 0.40
C ARG A 315 24.64 -13.32 1.73
N GLU A 316 25.63 -12.56 2.19
CA GLU A 316 25.51 -11.79 3.43
C GLU A 316 24.46 -10.69 3.32
N HIS A 317 24.20 -10.19 2.11
CA HIS A 317 23.08 -9.30 1.85
C HIS A 317 21.74 -10.05 1.82
N ALA A 318 21.60 -11.02 0.92
CA ALA A 318 20.30 -11.62 0.61
C ALA A 318 19.81 -12.66 1.64
N ASP A 319 20.73 -13.35 2.35
CA ASP A 319 20.37 -14.40 3.30
C ASP A 319 20.42 -13.90 4.77
N GLY A 320 20.72 -12.62 5.00
CA GLY A 320 20.83 -12.04 6.34
C GLY A 320 19.50 -11.48 6.84
N TRP A 321 19.22 -11.61 8.14
CA TRP A 321 18.03 -11.04 8.77
C TRP A 321 18.13 -9.51 8.82
N PHE A 322 17.01 -8.82 8.60
CA PHE A 322 16.97 -7.36 8.61
C PHE A 322 17.37 -6.82 10.01
N VAL A 323 16.74 -7.34 11.05
CA VAL A 323 17.12 -7.18 12.47
C VAL A 323 16.82 -8.48 13.22
N GLU A 324 17.30 -8.63 14.46
CA GLU A 324 17.13 -9.83 15.29
C GLU A 324 15.67 -10.30 15.43
N THR A 325 14.73 -9.37 15.46
CA THR A 325 13.29 -9.65 15.59
C THR A 325 12.57 -9.86 14.25
N MET A 326 13.29 -9.83 13.13
CA MET A 326 12.77 -10.01 11.78
C MET A 326 13.54 -11.12 11.05
N PRO A 327 13.27 -12.40 11.37
CA PRO A 327 13.91 -13.54 10.72
C PRO A 327 13.59 -13.58 9.23
N ASP A 328 14.63 -13.80 8.44
CA ASP A 328 14.59 -13.79 6.99
C ASP A 328 13.99 -15.07 6.44
N LEU A 329 12.98 -14.96 5.56
CA LEU A 329 12.31 -16.09 4.93
C LEU A 329 13.18 -16.65 3.80
N ASN A 330 13.30 -17.96 3.72
CA ASN A 330 14.06 -18.59 2.66
C ASN A 330 13.20 -18.79 1.41
N GLN A 331 13.16 -17.78 0.52
CA GLN A 331 12.38 -17.84 -0.72
C GLN A 331 12.94 -18.82 -1.75
N LYS A 332 14.20 -19.30 -1.60
CA LYS A 332 14.77 -20.40 -2.40
C LYS A 332 14.11 -21.74 -2.08
N ASN A 333 13.44 -21.86 -0.92
CA ASN A 333 12.57 -22.98 -0.61
C ASN A 333 11.28 -22.89 -1.43
N GLN A 334 11.05 -23.83 -2.33
CA GLN A 334 9.90 -23.81 -3.25
C GLN A 334 8.55 -23.76 -2.56
N LYS A 335 8.42 -24.36 -1.34
CA LYS A 335 7.18 -24.32 -0.57
C LYS A 335 6.92 -22.92 0.02
N MET A 336 7.98 -22.25 0.50
CA MET A 336 7.93 -20.87 0.95
C MET A 336 7.61 -19.92 -0.20
N SER A 337 8.32 -20.04 -1.31
CA SER A 337 8.07 -19.25 -2.52
C SER A 337 6.60 -19.33 -2.95
N LYS A 338 6.08 -20.55 -3.08
CA LYS A 338 4.69 -20.78 -3.49
C LYS A 338 3.68 -20.24 -2.48
N TYR A 339 3.96 -20.37 -1.19
CA TYR A 339 3.14 -19.81 -0.12
C TYR A 339 3.02 -18.28 -0.23
N LEU A 340 4.14 -17.57 -0.39
CA LEU A 340 4.16 -16.10 -0.49
C LEU A 340 3.46 -15.59 -1.78
N ILE A 341 3.67 -16.27 -2.91
CA ILE A 341 2.97 -15.95 -4.17
C ILE A 341 1.46 -16.10 -3.99
N GLN A 342 1.00 -17.24 -3.45
CA GLN A 342 -0.43 -17.49 -3.24
C GLN A 342 -1.05 -16.53 -2.23
N ASN A 343 -0.33 -16.20 -1.16
CA ASN A 343 -0.77 -15.20 -0.18
C ASN A 343 -1.03 -13.84 -0.84
N THR A 344 -0.12 -13.40 -1.70
CA THR A 344 -0.28 -12.14 -2.42
C THR A 344 -1.48 -12.15 -3.36
N LEU A 345 -1.63 -13.19 -4.18
CA LEU A 345 -2.78 -13.35 -5.08
C LEU A 345 -4.10 -13.41 -4.29
N TRP A 346 -4.08 -14.07 -3.14
CA TRP A 346 -5.23 -14.15 -2.25
C TRP A 346 -5.66 -12.77 -1.74
N TRP A 347 -4.72 -11.95 -1.26
CA TRP A 347 -5.04 -10.60 -0.77
C TRP A 347 -5.54 -9.69 -1.87
N ILE A 348 -4.95 -9.75 -3.09
CA ILE A 348 -5.43 -8.95 -4.22
C ILE A 348 -6.89 -9.27 -4.53
N GLU A 349 -7.22 -10.56 -4.61
CA GLU A 349 -8.58 -11.00 -4.94
C GLU A 349 -9.54 -10.75 -3.77
N TYR A 350 -9.16 -11.08 -2.54
CA TYR A 350 -10.00 -10.95 -1.35
C TYR A 350 -10.34 -9.48 -1.06
N ALA A 351 -9.35 -8.63 -1.00
CA ALA A 351 -9.52 -7.22 -0.66
C ALA A 351 -9.74 -6.32 -1.90
N ARG A 352 -9.74 -6.87 -3.13
CA ARG A 352 -9.94 -6.10 -4.38
C ARG A 352 -8.97 -4.93 -4.51
N LEU A 353 -7.70 -5.20 -4.24
CA LEU A 353 -6.65 -4.19 -4.23
C LEU A 353 -6.42 -3.59 -5.62
N SER A 354 -5.96 -2.34 -5.65
CA SER A 354 -5.52 -1.66 -6.87
C SER A 354 -4.00 -1.50 -6.94
N GLY A 355 -3.27 -2.02 -5.96
CA GLY A 355 -1.80 -1.99 -5.96
C GLY A 355 -1.21 -2.63 -4.73
N ILE A 356 0.09 -2.87 -4.80
CA ILE A 356 0.92 -3.34 -3.70
C ILE A 356 2.17 -2.47 -3.60
N ARG A 357 2.57 -2.13 -2.38
CA ARG A 357 3.93 -1.67 -2.07
C ARG A 357 4.68 -2.84 -1.45
N VAL A 358 5.89 -3.07 -1.89
CA VAL A 358 6.75 -4.14 -1.39
C VAL A 358 7.88 -3.56 -0.57
N ASP A 359 7.88 -3.93 0.70
CA ASP A 359 8.92 -3.58 1.65
C ASP A 359 10.26 -4.26 1.31
N THR A 360 11.37 -3.54 1.52
CA THR A 360 12.72 -4.09 1.39
C THR A 360 12.92 -4.96 0.15
N TYR A 361 12.44 -4.52 -1.01
CA TYR A 361 12.38 -5.30 -2.26
C TYR A 361 13.69 -6.03 -2.63
N PRO A 362 14.89 -5.38 -2.56
CA PRO A 362 16.15 -5.99 -2.97
C PRO A 362 16.76 -6.97 -1.96
N TYR A 363 16.15 -7.12 -0.78
CA TYR A 363 16.65 -8.03 0.27
C TYR A 363 16.19 -9.48 0.05
N SER A 364 15.05 -9.67 -0.60
CA SER A 364 14.54 -10.98 -0.98
C SER A 364 15.37 -11.60 -2.10
N ASP A 365 15.31 -12.93 -2.22
CA ASP A 365 15.94 -13.63 -3.36
C ASP A 365 15.45 -13.05 -4.69
N LYS A 366 16.37 -12.62 -5.56
CA LYS A 366 16.02 -11.92 -6.79
C LYS A 366 15.24 -12.77 -7.78
N ASP A 367 15.53 -14.07 -7.85
CA ASP A 367 14.84 -14.97 -8.79
C ASP A 367 13.41 -15.23 -8.31
N PHE A 368 13.23 -15.40 -6.99
CA PHE A 368 11.88 -15.39 -6.38
C PHE A 368 11.13 -14.10 -6.69
N MET A 369 11.76 -12.92 -6.58
CA MET A 369 11.06 -11.64 -6.85
C MET A 369 10.65 -11.51 -8.33
N SER A 370 11.42 -12.10 -9.26
CA SER A 370 10.99 -12.23 -10.66
C SER A 370 9.74 -13.10 -10.79
N ASP A 371 9.75 -14.31 -10.21
CA ASP A 371 8.61 -15.24 -10.25
C ASP A 371 7.37 -14.66 -9.56
N TRP A 372 7.56 -14.02 -8.41
CA TRP A 372 6.50 -13.41 -7.64
C TRP A 372 5.83 -12.25 -8.41
N THR A 373 6.62 -11.33 -8.97
CA THR A 373 6.08 -10.22 -9.77
C THR A 373 5.47 -10.73 -11.07
N PHE A 374 6.05 -11.76 -11.70
CA PHE A 374 5.44 -12.40 -12.87
C PHE A 374 4.07 -12.97 -12.55
N ALA A 375 3.93 -13.73 -11.46
CA ALA A 375 2.66 -14.35 -11.08
C ALA A 375 1.55 -13.31 -10.87
N VAL A 376 1.86 -12.18 -10.22
CA VAL A 376 0.91 -11.09 -10.02
C VAL A 376 0.54 -10.41 -11.34
N MET A 377 1.54 -10.05 -12.15
CA MET A 377 1.32 -9.32 -13.41
C MET A 377 0.71 -10.18 -14.51
N ASP A 378 0.90 -11.51 -14.46
CA ASP A 378 0.20 -12.42 -15.35
C ASP A 378 -1.28 -12.53 -14.97
N GLU A 379 -1.61 -12.69 -13.68
CA GLU A 379 -3.00 -12.77 -13.21
C GLU A 379 -3.74 -11.44 -13.40
N TYR A 380 -3.07 -10.29 -13.17
CA TYR A 380 -3.60 -8.93 -13.19
C TYR A 380 -2.77 -7.99 -14.07
N PRO A 381 -2.91 -8.05 -15.42
CA PRO A 381 -2.01 -7.35 -16.34
C PRO A 381 -1.97 -5.82 -16.22
N ASN A 382 -3.02 -5.21 -15.69
CA ASN A 382 -3.15 -3.75 -15.50
C ASN A 382 -2.88 -3.31 -14.06
N PHE A 383 -2.48 -4.23 -13.19
CA PHE A 383 -2.14 -3.96 -11.80
C PHE A 383 -0.83 -3.19 -11.67
N ASN A 384 -0.58 -2.54 -10.54
CA ASN A 384 0.71 -1.92 -10.29
C ASN A 384 1.31 -2.37 -8.94
N ILE A 385 2.62 -2.54 -8.94
CA ILE A 385 3.43 -2.90 -7.79
C ILE A 385 4.55 -1.87 -7.67
N VAL A 386 4.73 -1.26 -6.50
CA VAL A 386 5.88 -0.41 -6.22
C VAL A 386 6.85 -1.12 -5.26
N GLY A 387 8.09 -1.28 -5.69
CA GLY A 387 9.17 -1.83 -4.88
C GLY A 387 9.98 -0.74 -4.18
N GLU A 388 10.30 -0.96 -2.91
CA GLU A 388 11.21 -0.11 -2.18
C GLU A 388 12.65 -0.56 -2.41
N GLU A 389 13.41 0.24 -3.17
CA GLU A 389 14.87 0.17 -3.28
C GLU A 389 15.45 1.50 -2.82
N TRP A 390 15.97 1.53 -1.59
CA TRP A 390 16.50 2.76 -1.00
C TRP A 390 17.93 3.03 -1.45
N SER A 391 18.10 3.63 -2.60
CA SER A 391 19.39 4.03 -3.13
C SER A 391 19.34 5.45 -3.71
N ASP A 392 20.42 6.22 -3.57
CA ASP A 392 20.62 7.50 -4.26
C ASP A 392 21.09 7.34 -5.71
N ASN A 393 21.39 6.10 -6.12
CA ASN A 393 21.94 5.77 -7.43
C ASN A 393 20.83 5.26 -8.39
N PRO A 394 20.51 6.02 -9.46
CA PRO A 394 19.51 5.59 -10.44
C PRO A 394 19.87 4.27 -11.15
N ILE A 395 21.14 3.90 -11.22
CA ILE A 395 21.56 2.61 -11.83
C ILE A 395 21.05 1.44 -10.99
N VAL A 396 21.17 1.55 -9.67
CA VAL A 396 20.70 0.52 -8.72
C VAL A 396 19.18 0.36 -8.82
N ILE A 397 18.44 1.47 -8.78
CA ILE A 397 16.98 1.44 -8.86
C ILE A 397 16.49 0.92 -10.20
N SER A 398 17.06 1.39 -11.31
CA SER A 398 16.62 1.01 -12.66
C SER A 398 16.78 -0.48 -12.96
N TYR A 399 17.69 -1.17 -12.27
CA TYR A 399 17.92 -2.61 -12.42
C TYR A 399 16.64 -3.44 -12.21
N TRP A 400 15.78 -2.99 -11.28
CA TRP A 400 14.58 -3.70 -10.89
C TRP A 400 13.34 -3.38 -11.73
N GLN A 401 13.39 -2.35 -12.59
CA GLN A 401 12.18 -1.98 -13.33
C GLN A 401 11.86 -2.96 -14.46
N LYS A 402 10.58 -3.27 -14.63
CA LYS A 402 10.06 -4.08 -15.74
C LYS A 402 10.60 -3.56 -17.09
N ASP A 403 10.89 -4.49 -17.99
CA ASP A 403 11.40 -4.24 -19.34
C ASP A 403 12.86 -3.70 -19.37
N LYS A 404 13.55 -3.64 -18.23
CA LYS A 404 14.98 -3.33 -18.18
C LYS A 404 15.79 -4.49 -18.76
N ILE A 405 16.66 -4.18 -19.71
CA ILE A 405 17.65 -5.15 -20.20
C ILE A 405 18.86 -5.08 -19.28
N ASN A 406 19.00 -6.07 -18.43
CA ASN A 406 20.08 -6.16 -17.46
C ASN A 406 21.29 -6.93 -18.01
N HIS A 407 22.49 -6.57 -17.56
CA HIS A 407 23.76 -7.14 -18.02
C HIS A 407 23.94 -8.61 -17.65
N ASP A 408 23.28 -9.09 -16.60
CA ASP A 408 23.31 -10.46 -16.08
C ASP A 408 22.13 -11.32 -16.57
N GLY A 409 21.27 -10.76 -17.42
CA GLY A 409 20.07 -11.42 -17.95
C GLY A 409 18.90 -11.49 -16.98
N TYR A 410 18.97 -10.83 -15.82
CA TYR A 410 17.86 -10.74 -14.88
C TYR A 410 16.63 -10.08 -15.54
N VAL A 411 15.47 -10.73 -15.42
CA VAL A 411 14.19 -10.23 -15.93
C VAL A 411 13.30 -9.83 -14.75
N SER A 412 12.84 -8.59 -14.76
CA SER A 412 11.90 -8.07 -13.76
C SER A 412 10.54 -7.82 -14.37
N TYR A 413 9.50 -8.09 -13.59
CA TYR A 413 8.11 -7.72 -13.92
C TYR A 413 7.58 -6.61 -13.01
N LEU A 414 8.44 -5.98 -12.22
CA LEU A 414 8.10 -4.89 -11.30
C LEU A 414 7.85 -3.58 -12.05
N PRO A 415 6.63 -3.03 -12.11
CA PRO A 415 6.37 -1.85 -12.91
C PRO A 415 6.93 -0.56 -12.32
N THR A 416 6.87 -0.40 -10.99
CA THR A 416 7.15 0.87 -10.29
C THR A 416 8.20 0.69 -9.20
N LEU A 417 9.03 1.71 -9.02
CA LEU A 417 10.02 1.82 -7.95
C LEU A 417 9.93 3.20 -7.29
N MET A 418 10.35 3.29 -6.03
CA MET A 418 10.46 4.56 -5.31
C MET A 418 11.69 5.33 -5.79
N ASP A 419 11.49 6.61 -6.18
CA ASP A 419 12.53 7.48 -6.77
C ASP A 419 13.31 8.23 -5.70
N PHE A 420 14.07 7.50 -4.89
CA PHE A 420 14.97 8.10 -3.88
C PHE A 420 16.01 9.04 -4.48
N PRO A 421 16.61 8.77 -5.66
CA PRO A 421 17.55 9.71 -6.26
C PRO A 421 16.96 11.10 -6.49
N LEU A 422 15.70 11.17 -6.96
CA LEU A 422 15.03 12.43 -7.19
C LEU A 422 14.68 13.12 -5.88
N GLN A 423 14.20 12.36 -4.88
CA GLN A 423 13.90 12.86 -3.54
C GLN A 423 15.13 13.54 -2.91
N ILE A 424 16.25 12.83 -2.85
CA ILE A 424 17.50 13.31 -2.24
C ILE A 424 18.01 14.54 -2.97
N SER A 425 18.12 14.47 -4.30
CA SER A 425 18.69 15.54 -5.11
C SER A 425 17.85 16.82 -5.08
N PHE A 426 16.51 16.70 -5.03
CA PHE A 426 15.64 17.87 -4.98
C PHE A 426 15.62 18.51 -3.59
N THR A 427 15.55 17.71 -2.52
CA THR A 427 15.61 18.22 -1.14
C THR A 427 16.91 18.97 -0.88
N GLU A 428 18.05 18.40 -1.29
CA GLU A 428 19.34 19.08 -1.21
C GLU A 428 19.36 20.39 -2.00
N ALA A 429 18.74 20.41 -3.19
CA ALA A 429 18.68 21.60 -4.01
C ALA A 429 17.87 22.74 -3.38
N LEU A 430 16.85 22.43 -2.58
CA LEU A 430 16.09 23.44 -1.83
C LEU A 430 16.92 24.06 -0.69
N LEU A 431 17.86 23.32 -0.11
CA LEU A 431 18.69 23.79 1.01
C LEU A 431 19.98 24.47 0.56
N ASP A 432 20.50 24.09 -0.60
CA ASP A 432 21.76 24.63 -1.12
C ASP A 432 21.66 26.09 -1.52
N ASP A 433 22.68 26.85 -1.20
CA ASP A 433 22.92 28.13 -1.89
C ASP A 433 23.42 27.87 -3.31
N PHE A 434 23.00 28.75 -4.24
CA PHE A 434 23.44 28.63 -5.63
C PHE A 434 24.95 28.75 -5.75
N SER A 435 25.59 27.68 -6.21
CA SER A 435 27.02 27.65 -6.52
C SER A 435 27.32 26.50 -7.49
N TRP A 436 28.58 26.36 -7.92
CA TRP A 436 28.99 25.29 -8.82
C TRP A 436 28.67 23.90 -8.21
N GLY A 437 27.86 23.12 -8.94
CA GLY A 437 27.46 21.75 -8.52
C GLY A 437 26.39 21.69 -7.43
N LYS A 438 25.83 22.82 -6.98
CA LYS A 438 24.81 22.91 -5.94
C LYS A 438 23.49 23.48 -6.46
N GLY A 439 22.43 23.35 -5.66
CA GLY A 439 21.10 23.82 -6.01
C GLY A 439 20.44 22.95 -7.10
N PHE A 440 19.59 23.54 -7.90
CA PHE A 440 18.77 22.82 -8.90
C PHE A 440 19.55 22.06 -9.99
N ILE A 441 20.85 22.24 -10.08
CA ILE A 441 21.68 21.39 -10.96
C ILE A 441 21.67 19.92 -10.53
N LYS A 442 21.38 19.62 -9.24
CA LYS A 442 21.30 18.26 -8.73
C LYS A 442 20.10 17.50 -9.31
N PRO A 443 18.83 17.93 -9.11
CA PRO A 443 17.68 17.24 -9.71
C PRO A 443 17.70 17.29 -11.24
N TYR A 444 18.25 18.36 -11.85
CA TYR A 444 18.45 18.41 -13.30
C TYR A 444 19.32 17.27 -13.80
N LYS A 445 20.44 16.97 -13.11
CA LYS A 445 21.33 15.85 -13.44
C LYS A 445 20.68 14.49 -13.18
N THR A 446 19.90 14.38 -12.09
CA THR A 446 19.15 13.14 -11.77
C THR A 446 18.18 12.81 -12.90
N LEU A 447 17.37 13.80 -13.33
CA LEU A 447 16.42 13.62 -14.44
C LEU A 447 17.14 13.36 -15.79
N ALA A 448 18.34 13.87 -15.98
CA ALA A 448 19.13 13.56 -17.17
C ALA A 448 19.56 12.08 -17.23
N SER A 449 19.40 11.33 -16.12
CA SER A 449 19.64 9.88 -16.06
C SER A 449 18.38 9.06 -16.31
N ASP A 450 17.24 9.68 -16.60
CA ASP A 450 15.95 8.98 -16.82
C ASP A 450 15.99 7.95 -17.97
N PHE A 451 16.94 8.10 -18.91
CA PHE A 451 17.16 7.11 -19.96
C PHE A 451 17.58 5.73 -19.43
N LEU A 452 17.97 5.61 -18.16
CA LEU A 452 18.27 4.35 -17.50
C LEU A 452 17.00 3.53 -17.22
N TYR A 453 15.87 4.20 -17.05
CA TYR A 453 14.59 3.58 -16.75
C TYR A 453 13.81 3.28 -18.03
N PRO A 454 13.27 2.06 -18.19
CA PRO A 454 12.34 1.77 -19.29
C PRO A 454 11.11 2.67 -19.29
N ASN A 455 10.59 3.01 -18.09
CA ASN A 455 9.45 3.90 -17.92
C ASN A 455 9.61 4.85 -16.73
N PRO A 456 10.27 6.01 -16.88
CA PRO A 456 10.44 6.95 -15.79
C PRO A 456 9.12 7.60 -15.31
N ASN A 457 8.06 7.62 -16.12
CA ASN A 457 6.75 8.13 -15.70
C ASN A 457 6.05 7.20 -14.69
N ASN A 458 6.53 5.98 -14.54
CA ASN A 458 5.99 5.02 -13.58
C ASN A 458 6.83 4.92 -12.30
N LEU A 459 7.69 5.89 -12.01
CA LEU A 459 8.40 5.97 -10.73
C LEU A 459 7.53 6.68 -9.69
N LEU A 460 7.55 6.18 -8.45
CA LEU A 460 6.88 6.83 -7.32
C LEU A 460 7.78 7.93 -6.78
N ILE A 461 7.34 9.18 -6.88
CA ILE A 461 8.07 10.38 -6.43
C ILE A 461 7.44 10.91 -5.14
N PHE A 462 8.26 11.38 -4.21
CA PHE A 462 7.79 11.77 -2.88
C PHE A 462 8.73 12.76 -2.20
N PRO A 463 8.23 13.68 -1.35
CA PRO A 463 9.08 14.54 -0.52
C PRO A 463 9.61 13.82 0.72
N ASP A 464 8.79 12.96 1.32
CA ASP A 464 9.08 12.15 2.49
C ASP A 464 8.22 10.89 2.52
N ASN A 465 8.50 10.01 3.49
CA ASN A 465 7.68 8.85 3.82
C ASN A 465 7.77 8.56 5.33
N HIS A 466 7.22 7.43 5.76
CA HIS A 466 7.18 7.00 7.16
C HIS A 466 8.53 6.59 7.76
N ASP A 467 9.59 6.48 6.95
CA ASP A 467 10.96 6.13 7.36
C ASP A 467 11.95 7.30 7.26
N MET A 468 11.48 8.45 6.80
CA MET A 468 12.29 9.65 6.62
C MET A 468 11.82 10.78 7.53
N THR A 469 12.76 11.67 7.90
CA THR A 469 12.43 12.97 8.50
C THR A 469 11.31 13.65 7.71
N ARG A 470 10.30 14.19 8.40
CA ARG A 470 9.19 14.92 7.78
C ARG A 470 9.70 16.03 6.84
N PHE A 471 9.07 16.18 5.68
CA PHE A 471 9.54 17.12 4.67
C PHE A 471 9.61 18.57 5.18
N PHE A 472 8.66 18.98 6.02
CA PHE A 472 8.70 20.33 6.61
C PHE A 472 9.96 20.54 7.47
N THR A 473 10.35 19.55 8.29
CA THR A 473 11.62 19.54 9.02
C THR A 473 12.82 19.52 8.09
N GLN A 474 12.80 18.72 7.00
CA GLN A 474 13.89 18.65 6.02
C GLN A 474 14.20 20.03 5.41
N VAL A 475 13.18 20.87 5.17
CA VAL A 475 13.36 22.22 4.64
C VAL A 475 13.47 23.30 5.72
N ASN A 476 13.91 22.93 6.95
CA ASN A 476 14.10 23.84 8.07
C ASN A 476 12.84 24.64 8.47
N ASN A 477 11.66 24.04 8.32
CA ASN A 477 10.37 24.67 8.58
C ASN A 477 10.11 25.95 7.76
N ASP A 478 10.78 26.09 6.62
CA ASP A 478 10.56 27.19 5.67
C ASP A 478 9.35 26.86 4.79
N ILE A 479 8.25 27.59 5.00
CA ILE A 479 6.97 27.36 4.31
C ILE A 479 7.09 27.58 2.80
N ASP A 480 7.93 28.53 2.37
CA ASP A 480 8.11 28.85 0.96
C ASP A 480 8.85 27.72 0.24
N LEU A 481 9.95 27.21 0.84
CA LEU A 481 10.66 26.03 0.33
C LEU A 481 9.76 24.79 0.34
N PHE A 482 8.97 24.63 1.40
CA PHE A 482 8.00 23.55 1.48
C PHE A 482 6.99 23.60 0.33
N LYS A 483 6.37 24.75 0.06
CA LYS A 483 5.44 24.93 -1.07
C LYS A 483 6.10 24.68 -2.42
N MET A 484 7.36 25.08 -2.59
CA MET A 484 8.12 24.73 -3.80
C MET A 484 8.22 23.22 -3.98
N GLY A 485 8.45 22.45 -2.90
CA GLY A 485 8.45 20.99 -2.94
C GLY A 485 7.10 20.41 -3.36
N ILE A 486 6.01 20.92 -2.79
CA ILE A 486 4.67 20.45 -3.17
C ILE A 486 4.40 20.69 -4.66
N VAL A 487 4.76 21.88 -5.18
CA VAL A 487 4.63 22.17 -6.62
C VAL A 487 5.47 21.18 -7.44
N TYR A 488 6.72 20.93 -7.02
CA TYR A 488 7.62 20.04 -7.75
C TYR A 488 7.05 18.63 -7.87
N TYR A 489 6.72 17.99 -6.75
CA TYR A 489 6.19 16.62 -6.76
C TYR A 489 4.82 16.51 -7.42
N SER A 490 4.00 17.57 -7.38
CA SER A 490 2.69 17.58 -8.05
C SER A 490 2.77 17.78 -9.56
N THR A 491 3.89 18.28 -10.11
CA THR A 491 4.00 18.64 -11.54
C THR A 491 5.07 17.85 -12.29
N MET A 492 6.01 17.23 -11.56
CA MET A 492 7.08 16.43 -12.15
C MET A 492 6.54 15.12 -12.76
N ARG A 493 7.34 14.45 -13.58
CA ARG A 493 7.06 13.11 -14.07
C ARG A 493 7.01 12.10 -12.92
N GLY A 494 6.21 11.06 -13.04
CA GLY A 494 6.05 10.03 -12.03
C GLY A 494 4.70 10.09 -11.31
N ILE A 495 4.57 9.28 -10.28
CA ILE A 495 3.38 9.12 -9.45
C ILE A 495 3.67 9.77 -8.10
N PRO A 496 3.08 10.92 -7.77
CA PRO A 496 3.36 11.58 -6.49
C PRO A 496 2.76 10.83 -5.31
N GLN A 497 3.53 10.74 -4.22
CA GLN A 497 3.11 10.26 -2.92
C GLN A 497 3.38 11.32 -1.87
N PHE A 498 2.42 11.54 -0.96
CA PHE A 498 2.57 12.38 0.23
C PHE A 498 2.20 11.59 1.48
N TYR A 499 2.97 11.80 2.54
CA TYR A 499 2.74 11.16 3.82
C TYR A 499 1.69 11.94 4.62
N TYR A 500 0.77 11.25 5.33
CA TYR A 500 -0.28 11.93 6.09
C TYR A 500 0.28 13.03 7.00
N GLY A 501 -0.42 14.14 7.06
CA GLY A 501 -0.01 15.30 7.86
C GLY A 501 0.98 16.25 7.15
N THR A 502 1.52 15.89 5.98
CA THR A 502 2.32 16.82 5.17
C THR A 502 1.48 18.03 4.77
N GLU A 503 0.19 17.84 4.49
CA GLU A 503 -0.74 18.92 4.12
C GLU A 503 -1.01 19.95 5.24
N ILE A 504 -0.64 19.63 6.48
CA ILE A 504 -0.81 20.52 7.66
C ILE A 504 0.52 20.81 8.37
N LEU A 505 1.64 20.69 7.67
CA LEU A 505 2.97 21.02 8.18
C LEU A 505 3.41 20.19 9.40
N MET A 506 2.98 18.94 9.52
CA MET A 506 3.53 18.06 10.56
C MET A 506 5.04 17.95 10.41
N ASN A 507 5.76 18.03 11.54
CA ASN A 507 7.21 18.03 11.60
C ASN A 507 7.74 16.95 12.57
N SER A 508 9.05 16.76 12.59
CA SER A 508 9.76 15.84 13.49
C SER A 508 11.00 16.51 14.09
N ASP A 509 10.89 17.79 14.47
CA ASP A 509 12.00 18.64 14.86
C ASP A 509 12.71 18.22 16.16
N GLU A 510 11.99 17.60 17.10
CA GLU A 510 12.56 17.20 18.40
C GLU A 510 13.71 16.22 18.23
N ASN A 511 13.59 15.27 17.32
CA ASN A 511 14.63 14.32 16.97
C ASN A 511 14.43 13.83 15.52
N PRO A 512 14.95 14.57 14.53
CA PRO A 512 14.87 14.16 13.14
C PRO A 512 15.44 12.75 12.93
N GLY A 513 14.69 11.89 12.24
CA GLY A 513 15.05 10.48 12.03
C GLY A 513 14.55 9.53 13.12
N ASP A 514 13.95 9.99 14.23
CA ASP A 514 13.27 9.10 15.17
C ASP A 514 11.89 8.68 14.59
N HIS A 515 11.73 7.38 14.32
CA HIS A 515 10.50 6.84 13.72
C HIS A 515 9.25 7.09 14.57
N GLY A 516 9.35 7.18 15.89
CA GLY A 516 8.21 7.52 16.75
C GLY A 516 7.76 8.97 16.56
N LEU A 517 8.69 9.90 16.30
CA LEU A 517 8.40 11.31 16.07
C LEU A 517 8.04 11.64 14.61
N ILE A 518 8.52 10.84 13.67
CA ILE A 518 8.07 10.90 12.26
C ILE A 518 6.61 10.46 12.14
N ARG A 519 6.20 9.47 12.93
CA ARG A 519 4.89 8.79 12.88
C ARG A 519 3.99 9.23 14.04
N THR A 520 3.83 10.55 14.26
CA THR A 520 2.96 11.11 15.30
C THR A 520 1.48 11.04 14.91
N GLU A 521 0.59 11.17 15.90
CA GLU A 521 -0.87 11.15 15.68
C GLU A 521 -1.32 12.29 14.76
N PHE A 522 -2.25 11.98 13.86
CA PHE A 522 -2.88 13.00 13.00
C PHE A 522 -3.88 13.83 13.83
N PRO A 523 -3.78 15.16 13.81
CA PRO A 523 -4.64 16.03 14.61
C PRO A 523 -6.14 15.88 14.26
N GLY A 524 -6.94 15.52 15.23
CA GLY A 524 -8.39 15.24 15.07
C GLY A 524 -8.71 13.74 14.99
N GLY A 525 -7.70 12.86 14.96
CA GLY A 525 -7.91 11.41 14.94
C GLY A 525 -8.41 10.84 16.27
N TRP A 526 -8.30 11.58 17.38
CA TRP A 526 -8.78 11.19 18.71
C TRP A 526 -9.67 12.29 19.32
N PRO A 527 -10.66 11.92 20.15
CA PRO A 527 -11.60 12.88 20.75
C PRO A 527 -10.95 13.92 21.69
N ASP A 528 -9.78 13.62 22.26
CA ASP A 528 -9.05 14.49 23.18
C ASP A 528 -8.12 15.48 22.46
N HIS A 529 -8.03 15.44 21.15
CA HIS A 529 -7.21 16.38 20.39
C HIS A 529 -7.78 17.79 20.43
N SER A 530 -6.94 18.77 20.73
CA SER A 530 -7.30 20.20 20.73
C SER A 530 -7.39 20.80 19.31
N LYS A 531 -6.78 20.14 18.33
CA LYS A 531 -6.83 20.49 16.90
C LYS A 531 -7.53 19.39 16.13
N ASN A 532 -8.23 19.75 15.05
CA ASN A 532 -8.86 18.81 14.15
C ASN A 532 -8.57 19.21 12.69
N ALA A 533 -7.67 18.48 12.04
CA ALA A 533 -7.30 18.74 10.66
C ALA A 533 -8.39 18.34 9.65
N PHE A 534 -9.28 17.42 10.00
CA PHE A 534 -10.39 17.00 9.14
C PHE A 534 -11.43 18.13 8.97
N THR A 535 -11.68 18.92 10.02
CA THR A 535 -12.61 20.06 10.00
C THR A 535 -11.89 21.39 9.80
N GLY A 536 -10.61 21.46 10.12
CA GLY A 536 -9.81 22.69 10.17
C GLY A 536 -9.87 23.43 11.49
N ASP A 537 -10.59 22.91 12.50
CA ASP A 537 -10.73 23.54 13.81
C ASP A 537 -9.40 23.51 14.57
N GLY A 538 -9.03 24.64 15.16
CA GLY A 538 -7.79 24.77 15.94
C GLY A 538 -6.49 24.78 15.12
N LEU A 539 -6.54 24.64 13.81
CA LEU A 539 -5.35 24.79 12.96
C LEU A 539 -4.86 26.24 12.99
N SER A 540 -3.55 26.45 13.02
CA SER A 540 -2.94 27.75 12.81
C SER A 540 -3.24 28.27 11.39
N TYR A 541 -3.03 29.56 11.18
CA TYR A 541 -3.18 30.19 9.87
C TYR A 541 -2.32 29.48 8.80
N ASN A 542 -1.07 29.18 9.12
CA ASN A 542 -0.13 28.53 8.19
C ASN A 542 -0.55 27.08 7.86
N GLU A 543 -0.94 26.30 8.86
CA GLU A 543 -1.46 24.92 8.65
C GLU A 543 -2.69 24.95 7.73
N ARG A 544 -3.64 25.86 7.99
CA ARG A 544 -4.85 25.99 7.18
C ARG A 544 -4.57 26.45 5.75
N GLN A 545 -3.67 27.46 5.56
CA GLN A 545 -3.31 27.92 4.22
C GLN A 545 -2.58 26.85 3.43
N THR A 546 -1.76 26.05 4.08
CA THR A 546 -1.05 24.93 3.43
C THR A 546 -2.03 23.83 3.03
N GLN A 547 -2.98 23.49 3.88
CA GLN A 547 -4.02 22.51 3.56
C GLN A 547 -4.85 22.94 2.33
N LEU A 548 -5.24 24.22 2.26
CA LEU A 548 -5.94 24.77 1.11
C LEU A 548 -5.07 24.77 -0.16
N PHE A 549 -3.79 25.07 -0.03
CA PHE A 549 -2.84 25.02 -1.13
C PHE A 549 -2.70 23.58 -1.70
N PHE A 550 -2.57 22.60 -0.83
CA PHE A 550 -2.59 21.19 -1.23
C PHE A 550 -3.87 20.85 -2.01
N LYS A 551 -5.03 21.16 -1.43
CA LYS A 551 -6.31 20.90 -2.05
C LYS A 551 -6.43 21.52 -3.44
N GLU A 552 -5.97 22.74 -3.62
CA GLU A 552 -6.02 23.45 -4.90
C GLU A 552 -5.10 22.79 -5.95
N ILE A 553 -3.87 22.50 -5.58
CA ILE A 553 -2.89 21.91 -6.51
C ILE A 553 -3.26 20.49 -6.90
N LEU A 554 -3.66 19.64 -5.93
CA LEU A 554 -3.98 18.25 -6.23
C LEU A 554 -5.28 18.10 -7.02
N ASN A 555 -6.31 18.91 -6.74
CA ASN A 555 -7.54 18.89 -7.53
C ASN A 555 -7.31 19.44 -8.95
N TRP A 556 -6.49 20.48 -9.12
CA TRP A 556 -6.06 20.93 -10.45
C TRP A 556 -5.31 19.81 -11.19
N ARG A 557 -4.34 19.15 -10.52
CA ARG A 557 -3.57 18.06 -11.11
C ARG A 557 -4.46 16.90 -11.56
N LYS A 558 -5.46 16.53 -10.74
CA LYS A 558 -6.35 15.40 -10.99
C LYS A 558 -7.02 15.44 -12.36
N ASP A 559 -7.36 16.63 -12.86
CA ASP A 559 -8.05 16.82 -14.13
C ASP A 559 -7.09 17.23 -15.26
N ASN A 560 -5.76 17.23 -15.03
CA ASN A 560 -4.76 17.74 -15.96
C ASN A 560 -3.96 16.61 -16.64
N GLU A 561 -4.45 16.18 -17.83
CA GLU A 561 -3.79 15.14 -18.62
C GLU A 561 -2.36 15.52 -19.06
N VAL A 562 -2.04 16.82 -19.17
CA VAL A 562 -0.69 17.30 -19.53
C VAL A 562 0.30 16.91 -18.46
N ILE A 563 -0.09 16.99 -17.19
CA ILE A 563 0.75 16.56 -16.07
C ILE A 563 0.86 15.04 -16.02
N HIS A 564 -0.22 14.32 -16.33
CA HIS A 564 -0.22 12.85 -16.26
C HIS A 564 0.66 12.22 -17.34
N ASN A 565 0.52 12.67 -18.59
CA ASN A 565 1.02 11.98 -19.77
C ASN A 565 1.97 12.85 -20.62
N GLY A 566 2.09 14.14 -20.32
CA GLY A 566 2.89 15.08 -21.10
C GLY A 566 4.37 14.76 -21.07
N LYS A 567 5.04 14.98 -22.22
CA LYS A 567 6.49 14.90 -22.31
C LYS A 567 7.14 15.96 -21.42
N LEU A 568 8.16 15.58 -20.67
CA LEU A 568 8.99 16.50 -19.89
C LEU A 568 10.07 17.13 -20.80
N ILE A 569 10.20 18.45 -20.77
CA ILE A 569 11.33 19.19 -21.33
C ILE A 569 11.87 20.10 -20.23
N GLN A 570 13.13 19.89 -19.80
CA GLN A 570 13.75 20.69 -18.76
C GLN A 570 14.83 21.62 -19.32
N PHE A 571 14.93 22.81 -18.76
CA PHE A 571 15.97 23.78 -19.08
C PHE A 571 17.04 23.76 -17.97
N ALA A 572 18.32 23.77 -18.37
CA ALA A 572 19.41 23.77 -17.42
C ALA A 572 19.28 24.98 -16.45
N PRO A 573 19.41 24.77 -15.12
CA PRO A 573 19.27 25.84 -14.13
C PRO A 573 20.26 26.96 -14.34
N LYS A 574 19.80 28.21 -14.16
CA LYS A 574 20.64 29.39 -14.30
C LYS A 574 20.27 30.42 -13.23
N GLY A 575 21.26 30.94 -12.49
CA GLY A 575 21.04 32.01 -11.51
C GLY A 575 20.05 31.66 -10.40
N GLY A 576 20.01 30.42 -9.92
CA GLY A 576 19.04 29.99 -8.91
C GLY A 576 17.62 29.72 -9.43
N ILE A 577 17.41 29.90 -10.75
CA ILE A 577 16.13 29.58 -11.43
C ILE A 577 16.22 28.21 -12.09
N TYR A 578 15.18 27.40 -11.90
CA TYR A 578 14.98 26.14 -12.61
C TYR A 578 13.61 26.12 -13.26
N SER A 579 13.52 25.54 -14.46
CA SER A 579 12.30 25.54 -15.23
C SER A 579 12.18 24.28 -16.08
N PHE A 580 10.95 23.79 -16.20
CA PHE A 580 10.59 22.70 -17.11
C PHE A 580 9.17 22.85 -17.66
N PHE A 581 8.92 22.17 -18.76
CA PHE A 581 7.62 22.08 -19.39
C PHE A 581 7.11 20.64 -19.34
N ARG A 582 5.80 20.49 -19.18
CA ARG A 582 5.06 19.27 -19.52
C ARG A 582 4.24 19.58 -20.77
N ILE A 583 4.33 18.73 -21.79
CA ILE A 583 3.73 19.00 -23.10
C ILE A 583 2.94 17.79 -23.56
N LEU A 584 1.67 17.99 -23.87
CA LEU A 584 0.79 16.98 -24.46
C LEU A 584 0.00 17.60 -25.63
N ASN A 585 0.24 17.14 -26.84
CA ASN A 585 -0.33 17.72 -28.04
C ASN A 585 0.02 19.24 -28.14
N ASN A 586 -0.99 20.11 -28.16
CA ASN A 586 -0.82 21.58 -28.24
C ASN A 586 -0.95 22.28 -26.88
N LYS A 587 -1.10 21.51 -25.79
CA LYS A 587 -1.24 22.05 -24.43
C LYS A 587 0.08 21.94 -23.70
N MET A 588 0.41 22.96 -22.92
CA MET A 588 1.65 22.98 -22.13
C MET A 588 1.38 23.47 -20.72
N VAL A 589 2.13 22.90 -19.78
CA VAL A 589 2.27 23.43 -18.42
C VAL A 589 3.74 23.78 -18.22
N TRP A 590 4.02 25.06 -17.99
CA TRP A 590 5.34 25.57 -17.71
C TRP A 590 5.50 25.78 -16.21
N VAL A 591 6.47 25.12 -15.59
CA VAL A 591 6.76 25.23 -14.16
C VAL A 591 8.10 25.92 -13.99
N ILE A 592 8.13 26.93 -13.11
CA ILE A 592 9.31 27.78 -12.88
C ILE A 592 9.55 27.89 -11.38
N PHE A 593 10.79 27.69 -10.94
CA PHE A 593 11.22 27.80 -9.55
C PHE A 593 12.26 28.90 -9.39
N ASN A 594 12.11 29.77 -8.40
CA ASN A 594 13.11 30.70 -7.93
C ASN A 594 13.54 30.34 -6.50
N ARG A 595 14.75 29.81 -6.32
CA ARG A 595 15.30 29.47 -5.00
C ARG A 595 15.96 30.67 -4.30
N ASN A 596 16.22 31.76 -5.02
CA ASN A 596 16.92 32.94 -4.47
C ASN A 596 16.10 33.62 -3.36
N ASN A 597 16.77 34.34 -2.48
CA ASN A 597 16.16 35.17 -1.43
C ASN A 597 15.63 36.52 -1.95
N SER A 598 15.70 36.75 -3.25
CA SER A 598 15.22 37.96 -3.94
C SER A 598 14.29 37.56 -5.10
N PRO A 599 13.35 38.44 -5.48
CA PRO A 599 12.65 38.30 -6.75
C PRO A 599 13.64 38.34 -7.93
N GLU A 600 13.35 37.53 -8.94
CA GLU A 600 14.18 37.46 -10.15
C GLU A 600 13.34 37.76 -11.39
N THR A 601 13.97 38.32 -12.39
CA THR A 601 13.36 38.55 -13.70
C THR A 601 13.88 37.52 -14.68
N LEU A 602 12.96 36.73 -15.23
CA LEU A 602 13.23 35.70 -16.23
C LEU A 602 12.95 36.25 -17.62
N GLU A 603 13.96 36.32 -18.47
CA GLU A 603 13.81 36.65 -19.90
C GLU A 603 13.20 35.45 -20.62
N THR A 604 12.04 35.63 -21.26
CA THR A 604 11.26 34.50 -21.87
C THR A 604 11.87 34.07 -23.19
N SER A 605 12.65 34.91 -23.88
CA SER A 605 13.32 34.58 -25.13
C SER A 605 14.21 33.34 -25.08
N ARG A 606 14.65 32.93 -23.88
CA ARG A 606 15.36 31.67 -23.68
C ARG A 606 14.49 30.43 -24.00
N PHE A 607 13.18 30.57 -23.97
CA PHE A 607 12.19 29.52 -24.13
C PHE A 607 11.42 29.61 -25.44
N ASP A 608 11.84 30.48 -26.37
CA ASP A 608 11.16 30.75 -27.65
C ASP A 608 10.91 29.49 -28.46
N GLU A 609 11.78 28.48 -28.38
CA GLU A 609 11.58 27.17 -29.04
C GLU A 609 10.23 26.50 -28.67
N LEU A 610 9.63 26.87 -27.52
CA LEU A 610 8.36 26.35 -27.04
C LEU A 610 7.23 27.38 -27.00
N ILE A 611 7.56 28.67 -26.76
CA ILE A 611 6.55 29.69 -26.40
C ILE A 611 6.50 30.88 -27.35
N GLU A 612 7.29 30.94 -28.42
CA GLU A 612 7.36 32.14 -29.35
C GLU A 612 5.98 32.54 -29.90
N ASN A 613 5.04 31.64 -30.01
CA ASN A 613 3.71 31.89 -30.54
C ASN A 613 2.64 32.18 -29.46
N TYR A 614 3.07 32.35 -28.20
CA TYR A 614 2.17 32.57 -27.07
C TYR A 614 2.52 33.84 -26.32
N GLU A 615 1.51 34.65 -26.01
CA GLU A 615 1.71 35.94 -25.32
C GLU A 615 1.27 35.87 -23.83
N ILE A 616 0.36 34.97 -23.52
CA ILE A 616 -0.33 34.89 -22.23
C ILE A 616 -0.37 33.44 -21.73
N ALA A 617 -0.11 33.26 -20.45
CA ALA A 617 -0.35 32.01 -19.72
C ALA A 617 -1.31 32.25 -18.54
N PHE A 618 -1.90 31.19 -18.02
CA PHE A 618 -2.71 31.26 -16.80
C PHE A 618 -1.92 30.69 -15.61
N ASP A 619 -1.68 31.52 -14.61
CA ASP A 619 -1.00 31.13 -13.36
C ASP A 619 -2.01 30.43 -12.44
N ILE A 620 -1.81 29.13 -12.23
CA ILE A 620 -2.67 28.26 -11.43
C ILE A 620 -2.65 28.63 -9.95
N ILE A 621 -1.45 28.98 -9.43
CA ILE A 621 -1.27 29.30 -8.01
C ILE A 621 -1.95 30.63 -7.67
N ASN A 622 -1.74 31.65 -8.49
CA ASN A 622 -2.26 32.99 -8.24
C ASN A 622 -3.59 33.28 -8.95
N LYS A 623 -4.12 32.34 -9.72
CA LYS A 623 -5.41 32.42 -10.45
C LYS A 623 -5.54 33.67 -11.32
N LYS A 624 -4.50 33.99 -12.07
CA LYS A 624 -4.44 35.16 -12.93
C LYS A 624 -3.72 34.93 -14.25
N LYS A 625 -4.06 35.74 -15.27
CA LYS A 625 -3.31 35.77 -16.50
C LYS A 625 -1.98 36.45 -16.29
N VAL A 626 -0.92 35.93 -16.90
CA VAL A 626 0.45 36.43 -16.88
C VAL A 626 0.93 36.59 -18.32
N SER A 627 1.51 37.75 -18.66
CA SER A 627 2.21 37.91 -19.93
C SER A 627 3.51 37.11 -19.90
N ILE A 628 3.76 36.38 -20.98
CA ILE A 628 4.95 35.55 -21.18
C ILE A 628 5.75 36.00 -22.43
N SER A 629 5.43 37.15 -23.01
CA SER A 629 6.03 37.61 -24.28
C SER A 629 7.46 38.16 -24.13
N GLU A 630 7.82 38.75 -22.98
CA GLU A 630 9.17 39.34 -22.82
C GLU A 630 9.84 38.89 -21.51
N LYS A 631 9.16 39.12 -20.38
CA LYS A 631 9.73 38.96 -19.04
C LYS A 631 8.69 38.44 -18.05
N ILE A 632 9.12 37.59 -17.13
CA ILE A 632 8.31 37.12 -15.99
C ILE A 632 9.08 37.49 -14.71
N ILE A 633 8.39 38.11 -13.75
CA ILE A 633 8.92 38.32 -12.40
C ILE A 633 8.50 37.14 -11.52
N ILE A 634 9.49 36.50 -10.91
CA ILE A 634 9.28 35.36 -10.01
C ILE A 634 9.71 35.79 -8.62
N ASN A 635 8.80 35.71 -7.65
CA ASN A 635 9.08 36.09 -6.26
C ASN A 635 10.24 35.26 -5.68
N ALA A 636 10.85 35.74 -4.60
CA ALA A 636 11.84 35.01 -3.83
C ALA A 636 11.23 33.69 -3.32
N LYS A 637 11.99 32.61 -3.28
CA LYS A 637 11.59 31.27 -2.76
C LYS A 637 10.17 30.88 -3.20
N SER A 638 9.92 30.91 -4.49
CA SER A 638 8.57 30.63 -5.03
C SER A 638 8.61 29.77 -6.28
N ALA A 639 7.44 29.25 -6.62
CA ALA A 639 7.20 28.55 -7.87
C ALA A 639 6.00 29.17 -8.61
N LEU A 640 5.99 29.04 -9.94
CA LEU A 640 4.85 29.31 -10.81
C LEU A 640 4.44 28.05 -11.54
N ILE A 641 3.14 27.87 -11.74
CA ILE A 641 2.56 26.86 -12.63
C ILE A 641 1.77 27.62 -13.68
N LEU A 642 2.24 27.64 -14.91
CA LEU A 642 1.67 28.40 -16.01
C LEU A 642 1.07 27.47 -17.06
N GLU A 643 -0.25 27.48 -17.22
CA GLU A 643 -0.94 26.80 -18.33
C GLU A 643 -0.89 27.68 -19.58
N ILE A 644 -0.52 27.07 -20.69
CA ILE A 644 -0.39 27.69 -22.02
C ILE A 644 -1.21 26.88 -23.01
N GLU A 645 -2.21 27.53 -23.63
CA GLU A 645 -3.15 26.92 -24.61
C GLU A 645 -3.19 27.70 -25.92
#